data_59e26c9092b59a6c02cb6778552cd8a7
#
_entry.id   59e26c9092b59a6c02cb6778552cd8a7
#
_cell.length_a   1.000
_cell.length_b   1.000
_cell.length_c   1.000
_cell.angle_alpha   90.00
_cell.angle_beta   90.00
_cell.angle_gamma   90.00
#
_symmetry.space_group_name_H-M   'P 1'
#
loop_
_entity.id
_entity.type
_entity.pdbx_description
1 polymer ?
#
loop_
_entity_poly.entity_id
_entity_poly.type
_entity_poly.pdbx_seq_one_letter_code
_entity_poly.pdbx_strand_id
1 'polypeptide(L)'
;MDYIFSHLSSFKLSLRSIILAVLFSAVFYELSFSSQVFALYTPTLSASVDNTAASVNGNQVINSTNKTTEIPLNLTVNTNNRTGYTATLSAETENTALTNNNSTTGAKIDSVSTNLPLGNLPNNSWGYKFGSSTNYAPIPALSTPAQILQTSGKTNGNESNQLSIGMKLSDNLESGRYTNKLIFSILTNNYDRIAVITEGPDFNTKLKSLETTTNKIEHFKKGTVAPAVSMSTVNIDDEYSDYEIKLWLDPADKTAYYYVETEKVYLNADSSEMFFSKYGEQKIKNILDLDLSNFDTSQVTNMSSMFRGMSNLTTLNLSNFDTSQVTNMDSMLASVSNLTTIDLSSLDTSKVTDISAMFYDLSNLITLNLSNFDTSRVTNMQDMFYGMRNLTTIDLSSFDTSKVTRMRAMFYGMRNLTTLNLSSFDTSKVTDMSLMFYNMSSLTTLNLSNFDTSQVINMYSMFDSVSNLTTLDLSNFDTSKVTNMSSMFNNMTNLTSLNVSSFNTENVENMSGMFSQVQKLEHLNLSHFRTDKVTNMGSMFYQMIKLKTIDLSHFNTANVTDMSSMFSMDDNLTELDLRSFTTPKVENFGYMFASFTTDNRLTRIYTSGDWDISRAVSAGVVAPKNVLVFANRVNLVGNNGWSSSTPNNVGLEALRIDRSGAPGYFTLRP
;
A
#
# COMPACT_ATOMS: atom_id res chain seq x y z
N MET A 1 53.07 12.01 2.04
CA MET A 1 54.16 12.42 2.93
C MET A 1 53.60 12.99 4.21
N ASP A 2 53.82 12.20 5.25
CA ASP A 2 53.93 12.60 6.63
C ASP A 2 52.81 13.39 7.29
N TYR A 3 52.01 12.71 8.11
CA TYR A 3 52.21 12.69 9.53
C TYR A 3 51.35 11.64 10.22
N ILE A 4 52.00 10.61 10.62
CA ILE A 4 51.54 9.75 11.70
C ILE A 4 51.89 10.48 13.00
N PHE A 5 50.94 10.90 13.79
CA PHE A 5 51.17 11.21 15.18
C PHE A 5 50.57 10.15 16.07
N SER A 6 51.40 9.21 16.38
CA SER A 6 51.25 8.38 17.56
C SER A 6 51.51 9.17 18.83
N HIS A 7 50.52 9.44 19.63
CA HIS A 7 50.79 9.60 21.06
C HIS A 7 50.82 8.21 21.70
N LEU A 8 52.00 7.64 21.70
CA LEU A 8 52.33 6.47 22.47
C LEU A 8 52.44 6.86 23.96
N SER A 9 51.39 6.66 24.72
CA SER A 9 51.54 6.59 26.17
C SER A 9 51.82 5.13 26.55
N SER A 10 53.05 4.87 26.93
CA SER A 10 53.49 3.56 27.41
C SER A 10 52.99 3.34 28.83
N PHE A 11 52.25 2.28 29.03
CA PHE A 11 51.68 1.90 30.31
C PHE A 11 52.38 0.67 30.86
N LYS A 12 52.81 0.79 32.09
CA LYS A 12 53.45 -0.30 32.81
C LYS A 12 52.40 -1.03 33.61
N LEU A 13 52.01 -2.17 33.17
CA LEU A 13 51.64 -3.25 34.04
C LEU A 13 52.92 -3.84 34.65
N SER A 14 52.86 -4.45 35.81
CA SER A 14 53.81 -5.50 36.09
C SER A 14 53.69 -6.65 35.06
N LEU A 15 52.77 -6.49 34.14
CA LEU A 15 52.52 -6.91 32.79
C LEU A 15 52.70 -5.67 31.89
N ARG A 16 53.73 -5.58 31.07
CA ARG A 16 54.02 -4.35 30.30
C ARG A 16 52.99 -4.10 29.20
N SER A 17 52.37 -2.97 29.32
CA SER A 17 51.82 -2.08 28.26
C SER A 17 50.92 -2.68 27.20
N ILE A 18 49.64 -2.39 27.33
CA ILE A 18 48.69 -2.43 26.24
C ILE A 18 48.91 -1.20 25.37
N ILE A 19 49.20 -1.36 24.08
CA ILE A 19 49.24 -0.28 23.10
C ILE A 19 47.97 -0.31 22.28
N LEU A 20 47.24 0.77 22.28
CA LEU A 20 46.16 1.02 21.34
C LEU A 20 46.76 1.64 20.06
N ALA A 21 46.77 0.91 18.96
CA ALA A 21 47.06 1.44 17.64
C ALA A 21 45.76 1.66 16.88
N VAL A 22 45.40 2.92 16.69
CA VAL A 22 44.29 3.29 15.80
C VAL A 22 44.92 3.65 14.46
N LEU A 23 44.74 2.79 13.47
CA LEU A 23 45.15 3.08 12.10
C LEU A 23 44.03 3.82 11.39
N PHE A 24 44.25 5.11 11.15
CA PHE A 24 43.40 5.86 10.23
C PHE A 24 43.85 5.60 8.80
N SER A 25 43.07 4.87 8.00
CA SER A 25 43.26 4.88 6.56
C SER A 25 42.45 6.03 5.95
N ALA A 26 43.04 7.22 5.98
CA ALA A 26 42.53 8.31 5.15
C ALA A 26 43.28 8.27 3.82
N VAL A 27 42.61 7.87 2.75
CA VAL A 27 43.10 8.05 1.39
C VAL A 27 42.70 9.46 0.98
N PHE A 28 43.65 10.41 1.03
CA PHE A 28 43.46 11.71 0.40
C PHE A 28 43.78 11.60 -1.09
N TYR A 29 42.77 11.78 -1.93
CA TYR A 29 43.01 12.18 -3.31
C TYR A 29 42.89 13.72 -3.37
N GLU A 30 44.04 14.40 -3.49
CA GLU A 30 44.05 15.78 -3.92
C GLU A 30 43.83 15.84 -5.44
N LEU A 31 42.63 16.22 -5.84
CA LEU A 31 42.38 16.79 -7.15
C LEU A 31 42.07 18.29 -6.94
N SER A 32 43.04 19.11 -7.33
CA SER A 32 42.91 20.55 -7.36
C SER A 32 42.00 20.97 -8.54
N PHE A 33 40.71 21.07 -8.25
CA PHE A 33 39.76 21.88 -9.02
C PHE A 33 39.12 22.87 -8.06
N SER A 34 39.04 24.13 -8.48
CA SER A 34 38.29 25.18 -7.79
C SER A 34 36.79 24.84 -7.92
N SER A 35 36.31 23.96 -7.05
CA SER A 35 34.93 23.52 -6.99
C SER A 35 34.39 23.72 -5.59
N GLN A 36 33.14 24.10 -5.52
CA GLN A 36 32.40 24.12 -4.27
C GLN A 36 32.65 22.82 -3.50
N VAL A 37 33.07 22.95 -2.25
CA VAL A 37 33.22 21.80 -1.37
C VAL A 37 31.82 21.31 -1.00
N PHE A 38 31.36 20.29 -1.72
CA PHE A 38 30.19 19.54 -1.28
C PHE A 38 30.54 18.85 0.04
N ALA A 39 29.68 18.95 1.03
CA ALA A 39 29.91 18.31 2.32
C ALA A 39 30.01 16.80 2.13
N LEU A 40 31.22 16.29 2.14
CA LEU A 40 31.48 14.87 1.98
C LEU A 40 31.34 14.22 3.35
N TYR A 41 30.44 13.23 3.47
CA TYR A 41 30.38 12.40 4.66
C TYR A 41 31.71 11.64 4.81
N THR A 42 32.41 11.88 5.92
CA THR A 42 33.60 11.14 6.29
C THR A 42 33.31 10.28 7.52
N PRO A 43 33.44 8.95 7.43
CA PRO A 43 33.35 8.12 8.62
C PRO A 43 34.35 8.56 9.68
N THR A 44 33.87 8.74 10.89
CA THR A 44 34.71 9.03 12.07
C THR A 44 34.85 7.78 12.91
N LEU A 45 36.05 7.59 13.49
CA LEU A 45 36.33 6.50 14.41
C LEU A 45 37.14 7.03 15.55
N SER A 46 36.70 6.81 16.78
CA SER A 46 37.50 7.00 17.98
C SER A 46 37.41 5.77 18.86
N ALA A 47 38.50 5.41 19.48
CA ALA A 47 38.55 4.28 20.40
C ALA A 47 39.46 4.57 21.58
N SER A 48 39.13 4.01 22.72
CA SER A 48 39.98 4.09 23.94
C SER A 48 39.83 2.82 24.76
N VAL A 49 40.85 2.51 25.51
CA VAL A 49 40.82 1.47 26.54
C VAL A 49 41.01 2.13 27.89
N ASP A 50 40.14 1.85 28.85
CA ASP A 50 40.39 2.25 30.23
C ASP A 50 41.55 1.42 30.81
N ASN A 51 42.13 1.87 31.89
CA ASN A 51 43.21 1.14 32.59
C ASN A 51 44.31 0.63 31.65
N THR A 52 44.92 1.54 30.92
CA THR A 52 45.99 1.29 29.95
C THR A 52 47.34 0.84 30.60
N ALA A 53 47.42 0.80 31.95
CA ALA A 53 48.56 0.29 32.73
C ALA A 53 48.09 -0.62 33.87
N ALA A 54 47.47 -1.74 33.53
CA ALA A 54 47.02 -2.69 34.54
C ALA A 54 48.22 -3.41 35.20
N SER A 55 48.28 -3.43 36.51
CA SER A 55 49.30 -4.16 37.29
C SER A 55 48.66 -5.04 38.35
N VAL A 56 49.28 -6.19 38.56
CA VAL A 56 48.82 -7.16 39.57
C VAL A 56 49.95 -7.40 40.57
N ASN A 57 49.62 -7.38 41.86
CA ASN A 57 50.55 -7.83 42.90
C ASN A 57 50.55 -9.35 42.92
N GLY A 58 51.59 -9.95 42.36
CA GLY A 58 51.75 -11.39 42.24
C GLY A 58 51.72 -12.11 43.61
N ASN A 59 52.23 -11.51 44.66
CA ASN A 59 52.19 -12.10 46.03
C ASN A 59 50.73 -12.19 46.53
N GLN A 60 49.89 -11.22 46.24
CA GLN A 60 48.47 -11.30 46.64
C GLN A 60 47.73 -12.42 45.88
N VAL A 61 48.08 -12.62 44.60
CA VAL A 61 47.48 -13.69 43.80
C VAL A 61 47.92 -15.06 44.26
N ILE A 62 49.25 -15.26 44.47
CA ILE A 62 49.82 -16.52 44.95
C ILE A 62 49.27 -16.90 46.33
N ASN A 63 49.06 -15.94 47.20
CA ASN A 63 48.47 -16.16 48.55
C ASN A 63 46.96 -16.28 48.57
N SER A 64 46.28 -16.09 47.45
CA SER A 64 44.83 -16.29 47.34
C SER A 64 44.44 -17.77 47.25
N THR A 65 43.24 -18.14 47.65
CA THR A 65 42.74 -19.52 47.70
C THR A 65 42.85 -20.25 46.38
N ASN A 66 42.56 -19.55 45.29
CA ASN A 66 42.56 -20.14 43.93
C ASN A 66 43.81 -19.84 43.11
N LYS A 67 44.67 -18.98 43.64
CA LYS A 67 45.88 -18.48 42.94
C LYS A 67 45.60 -17.85 41.58
N THR A 68 44.38 -17.31 41.40
CA THR A 68 43.91 -16.68 40.16
C THR A 68 43.55 -15.22 40.39
N THR A 69 43.65 -14.44 39.33
CA THR A 69 43.18 -13.05 39.30
C THR A 69 42.61 -12.70 37.92
N GLU A 70 41.73 -11.72 37.91
CA GLU A 70 41.11 -11.17 36.72
C GLU A 70 41.30 -9.64 36.71
N ILE A 71 41.65 -9.09 35.58
CA ILE A 71 41.78 -7.64 35.37
C ILE A 71 40.73 -7.26 34.34
N PRO A 72 39.64 -6.55 34.70
CA PRO A 72 38.71 -6.03 33.76
C PRO A 72 39.30 -4.83 33.00
N LEU A 73 38.97 -4.74 31.70
CA LEU A 73 39.28 -3.64 30.81
C LEU A 73 38.03 -3.33 29.99
N ASN A 74 37.82 -2.07 29.62
CA ASN A 74 36.74 -1.67 28.73
C ASN A 74 37.33 -1.06 27.46
N LEU A 75 36.99 -1.66 26.33
CA LEU A 75 37.24 -1.07 25.01
C LEU A 75 36.03 -0.22 24.64
N THR A 76 36.22 1.09 24.58
CA THR A 76 35.18 2.04 24.18
C THR A 76 35.41 2.47 22.74
N VAL A 77 34.41 2.36 21.90
CA VAL A 77 34.47 2.74 20.49
C VAL A 77 33.32 3.65 20.16
N ASN A 78 33.57 4.68 19.36
CA ASN A 78 32.52 5.55 18.77
C ASN A 78 32.82 5.73 17.28
N THR A 79 31.87 5.38 16.45
CA THR A 79 31.95 5.56 15.00
C THR A 79 30.57 5.89 14.42
N ASN A 80 30.56 6.79 13.45
CA ASN A 80 29.38 7.04 12.62
C ASN A 80 29.35 6.16 11.36
N ASN A 81 30.36 5.28 11.16
CA ASN A 81 30.40 4.39 10.01
C ASN A 81 29.20 3.43 9.98
N ARG A 82 28.44 3.47 8.91
CA ARG A 82 27.20 2.71 8.75
C ARG A 82 27.40 1.20 8.64
N THR A 83 28.59 0.78 8.23
CA THR A 83 28.97 -0.64 8.17
C THR A 83 29.68 -1.12 9.45
N GLY A 84 29.84 -0.21 10.42
CA GLY A 84 30.45 -0.53 11.70
C GLY A 84 31.98 -0.58 11.68
N TYR A 85 32.51 -1.37 12.58
CA TYR A 85 33.97 -1.52 12.78
C TYR A 85 34.35 -2.96 13.14
N THR A 86 35.60 -3.28 12.92
CA THR A 86 36.21 -4.54 13.36
C THR A 86 37.30 -4.21 14.39
N ALA A 87 37.28 -4.90 15.52
CA ALA A 87 38.32 -4.81 16.55
C ALA A 87 39.09 -6.14 16.63
N THR A 88 40.43 -6.04 16.66
CA THR A 88 41.32 -7.17 16.84
C THR A 88 42.23 -6.97 18.02
N LEU A 89 42.73 -8.05 18.59
CA LEU A 89 43.68 -8.12 19.68
C LEU A 89 44.91 -8.92 19.28
N SER A 90 46.12 -8.47 19.64
CA SER A 90 47.32 -9.26 19.54
C SER A 90 48.36 -8.86 20.62
N ALA A 91 49.38 -9.67 20.85
CA ALA A 91 50.59 -9.23 21.48
C ALA A 91 51.35 -8.26 20.55
N GLU A 92 52.24 -7.43 21.10
CA GLU A 92 53.12 -6.51 20.33
C GLU A 92 54.12 -7.24 19.44
N THR A 93 54.44 -8.48 19.78
CA THR A 93 55.40 -9.33 19.09
C THR A 93 54.88 -10.75 18.92
N GLU A 94 55.68 -11.64 18.34
CA GLU A 94 55.37 -13.07 18.29
C GLU A 94 55.41 -13.74 19.67
N ASN A 95 56.03 -13.10 20.67
CA ASN A 95 56.02 -13.62 22.02
C ASN A 95 54.74 -13.27 22.76
N THR A 96 53.97 -14.29 23.04
CA THR A 96 52.67 -14.17 23.75
C THR A 96 52.79 -14.37 25.27
N ALA A 97 53.95 -14.74 25.79
CA ALA A 97 54.18 -14.91 27.21
C ALA A 97 54.49 -13.57 27.91
N LEU A 98 54.16 -13.48 29.19
CA LEU A 98 54.70 -12.43 30.06
C LEU A 98 56.14 -12.80 30.46
N THR A 99 57.10 -11.96 30.12
CA THR A 99 58.49 -12.22 30.35
C THR A 99 59.12 -11.33 31.47
N ASN A 100 60.02 -11.89 32.23
CA ASN A 100 60.83 -11.20 33.25
C ASN A 100 62.25 -11.01 32.70
N ASN A 101 62.58 -9.79 32.32
CA ASN A 101 63.89 -9.47 31.74
C ASN A 101 65.08 -9.69 32.72
N ASN A 102 64.78 -9.81 34.03
CA ASN A 102 65.76 -10.04 35.06
C ASN A 102 65.73 -11.49 35.57
N SER A 103 65.01 -12.38 34.92
CA SER A 103 64.95 -13.78 35.31
C SER A 103 66.31 -14.46 35.10
N THR A 104 66.75 -15.19 36.10
CA THR A 104 67.93 -16.03 36.05
C THR A 104 67.68 -17.44 35.62
N THR A 105 66.36 -17.86 35.69
CA THR A 105 65.89 -19.21 35.35
C THR A 105 65.15 -19.27 34.02
N GLY A 106 64.92 -18.13 33.36
CA GLY A 106 64.06 -18.04 32.17
C GLY A 106 62.57 -18.13 32.49
N ALA A 107 62.15 -17.84 33.70
CA ALA A 107 60.80 -17.91 34.17
C ALA A 107 59.90 -16.96 33.37
N LYS A 108 58.73 -17.47 33.00
CA LYS A 108 57.70 -16.75 32.22
C LYS A 108 56.28 -17.18 32.66
N ILE A 109 55.30 -16.39 32.32
CA ILE A 109 53.89 -16.75 32.43
C ILE A 109 53.36 -16.95 31.00
N ASP A 110 53.13 -18.19 30.62
CA ASP A 110 52.78 -18.56 29.25
C ASP A 110 51.34 -18.20 28.91
N SER A 111 51.08 -17.89 27.65
CA SER A 111 49.70 -17.84 27.14
C SER A 111 49.08 -19.24 27.24
N VAL A 112 47.79 -19.32 27.62
CA VAL A 112 47.04 -20.57 27.50
C VAL A 112 47.06 -21.07 26.06
N SER A 113 46.94 -22.38 25.85
CA SER A 113 46.93 -22.97 24.51
C SER A 113 45.50 -23.23 23.97
N THR A 114 44.52 -23.23 24.86
CA THR A 114 43.11 -23.47 24.56
C THR A 114 42.21 -22.61 25.43
N ASN A 115 40.94 -22.50 25.07
CA ASN A 115 39.97 -21.76 25.86
C ASN A 115 39.63 -22.47 27.16
N LEU A 116 39.88 -21.84 28.30
CA LEU A 116 39.69 -22.43 29.63
C LEU A 116 39.01 -21.46 30.60
N PRO A 117 38.13 -21.95 31.52
CA PRO A 117 37.67 -21.16 32.64
C PRO A 117 38.83 -20.70 33.55
N LEU A 118 38.67 -19.57 34.24
CA LEU A 118 39.73 -18.97 35.09
C LEU A 118 40.34 -19.97 36.09
N GLY A 119 39.49 -20.76 36.77
CA GLY A 119 39.95 -21.75 37.73
C GLY A 119 40.74 -22.93 37.14
N ASN A 120 40.56 -23.20 35.86
CA ASN A 120 41.16 -24.32 35.14
C ASN A 120 42.43 -23.91 34.36
N LEU A 121 42.86 -22.65 34.44
CA LEU A 121 44.11 -22.21 33.82
C LEU A 121 45.26 -23.03 34.35
N PRO A 122 46.25 -23.41 33.50
CA PRO A 122 47.52 -23.98 33.97
C PRO A 122 48.24 -23.02 34.91
N ASN A 123 49.06 -23.56 35.79
CA ASN A 123 49.91 -22.73 36.65
C ASN A 123 50.88 -21.89 35.81
N ASN A 124 51.07 -20.64 36.19
CA ASN A 124 51.90 -19.64 35.47
C ASN A 124 51.41 -19.46 34.03
N SER A 125 50.11 -19.33 33.86
CA SER A 125 49.51 -18.99 32.56
C SER A 125 48.54 -17.83 32.63
N TRP A 126 48.30 -17.22 31.49
CA TRP A 126 47.37 -16.12 31.30
C TRP A 126 46.65 -16.18 29.96
N GLY A 127 45.51 -15.50 29.87
CA GLY A 127 44.69 -15.39 28.67
C GLY A 127 43.74 -14.22 28.73
N TYR A 128 42.97 -14.03 27.69
CA TYR A 128 41.90 -13.00 27.64
C TYR A 128 40.53 -13.60 27.43
N LYS A 129 39.51 -12.92 27.89
CA LYS A 129 38.11 -13.18 27.49
C LYS A 129 37.46 -11.87 27.04
N PHE A 130 36.52 -11.95 26.12
CA PHE A 130 35.81 -10.80 25.58
C PHE A 130 34.27 -10.99 25.66
N GLY A 131 33.57 -9.92 26.00
CA GLY A 131 32.11 -9.90 26.12
C GLY A 131 31.56 -10.90 27.13
N SER A 132 30.58 -11.69 26.76
CA SER A 132 29.94 -12.69 27.62
C SER A 132 30.69 -14.01 27.76
N SER A 133 31.88 -14.14 27.19
CA SER A 133 32.66 -15.38 27.31
C SER A 133 33.01 -15.68 28.78
N THR A 134 32.87 -16.93 29.17
CA THR A 134 33.28 -17.45 30.48
C THR A 134 34.71 -18.03 30.47
N ASN A 135 35.25 -18.30 29.29
CA ASN A 135 36.55 -18.93 29.09
C ASN A 135 37.57 -17.90 28.61
N TYR A 136 38.79 -18.07 29.05
CA TYR A 136 39.98 -17.31 28.67
C TYR A 136 40.61 -17.98 27.46
N ALA A 137 40.78 -17.23 26.39
CA ALA A 137 41.40 -17.62 25.15
C ALA A 137 42.91 -17.38 25.17
N PRO A 138 43.70 -18.07 24.32
CA PRO A 138 45.11 -17.79 24.11
C PRO A 138 45.34 -16.32 23.68
N ILE A 139 46.41 -15.70 24.19
CA ILE A 139 46.86 -14.40 23.68
C ILE A 139 47.38 -14.58 22.26
N PRO A 140 46.78 -13.90 21.26
CA PRO A 140 47.22 -14.03 19.88
C PRO A 140 48.56 -13.33 19.63
N ALA A 141 49.39 -13.91 18.75
CA ALA A 141 50.66 -13.31 18.33
C ALA A 141 50.43 -12.13 17.36
N LEU A 142 51.45 -11.33 17.12
CA LEU A 142 51.37 -10.18 16.21
C LEU A 142 50.98 -10.59 14.79
N SER A 143 51.51 -11.69 14.28
CA SER A 143 51.23 -12.19 12.93
C SER A 143 49.82 -12.83 12.78
N THR A 144 49.16 -13.15 13.91
CA THR A 144 47.87 -13.85 13.95
C THR A 144 46.91 -13.17 14.93
N PRO A 145 46.55 -11.88 14.71
CA PRO A 145 45.65 -11.18 15.60
C PRO A 145 44.26 -11.83 15.62
N ALA A 146 43.66 -11.91 16.80
CA ALA A 146 42.29 -12.42 16.94
C ALA A 146 41.28 -11.31 16.72
N GLN A 147 40.29 -11.54 15.88
CA GLN A 147 39.11 -10.69 15.81
C GLN A 147 38.30 -10.89 17.08
N ILE A 148 38.16 -9.84 17.89
CA ILE A 148 37.41 -9.88 19.16
C ILE A 148 36.01 -9.33 19.02
N LEU A 149 35.76 -8.42 18.05
CA LEU A 149 34.46 -7.83 17.79
C LEU A 149 34.37 -7.40 16.33
N GLN A 150 33.18 -7.58 15.75
CA GLN A 150 32.76 -6.98 14.48
C GLN A 150 31.34 -6.51 14.61
N THR A 151 31.08 -5.28 14.22
CA THR A 151 29.76 -4.66 14.21
C THR A 151 29.30 -4.40 12.76
N SER A 152 28.01 -4.23 12.55
CA SER A 152 27.42 -3.99 11.22
C SER A 152 26.74 -2.63 11.08
N GLY A 153 26.89 -1.73 12.06
CA GLY A 153 26.26 -0.41 12.06
C GLY A 153 27.04 0.63 12.86
N LYS A 154 26.63 1.89 12.73
CA LYS A 154 27.16 3.00 13.57
C LYS A 154 26.94 2.70 15.05
N THR A 155 27.83 3.20 15.89
CA THR A 155 27.65 3.13 17.35
C THR A 155 26.57 4.11 17.81
N ASN A 156 25.88 3.76 18.88
CA ASN A 156 24.94 4.68 19.54
C ASN A 156 25.70 5.50 20.61
N GLY A 157 26.52 6.44 20.16
CA GLY A 157 27.45 7.15 21.01
C GLY A 157 28.68 6.30 21.34
N ASN A 158 29.22 6.42 22.56
CA ASN A 158 30.35 5.65 23.03
C ASN A 158 29.91 4.25 23.48
N GLU A 159 30.18 3.24 22.66
CA GLU A 159 29.90 1.84 23.02
C GLU A 159 31.09 1.25 23.79
N SER A 160 30.82 0.70 24.97
CA SER A 160 31.81 0.08 25.84
C SER A 160 31.68 -1.45 25.81
N ASN A 161 32.75 -2.11 25.46
CA ASN A 161 32.86 -3.57 25.36
C ASN A 161 33.83 -4.09 26.40
N GLN A 162 33.38 -4.98 27.28
CA GLN A 162 34.17 -5.53 28.36
C GLN A 162 35.15 -6.60 27.84
N LEU A 163 36.41 -6.47 28.24
CA LEU A 163 37.44 -7.47 28.06
C LEU A 163 38.05 -7.74 29.43
N SER A 164 38.49 -8.96 29.69
CA SER A 164 39.21 -9.29 30.93
C SER A 164 40.44 -10.09 30.62
N ILE A 165 41.54 -9.78 31.34
CA ILE A 165 42.73 -10.58 31.36
C ILE A 165 42.71 -11.44 32.62
N GLY A 166 42.81 -12.75 32.45
CA GLY A 166 42.86 -13.71 33.53
C GLY A 166 44.21 -14.38 33.62
N MET A 167 44.65 -14.68 34.83
CA MET A 167 45.87 -15.42 35.04
C MET A 167 45.80 -16.31 36.28
N LYS A 168 46.64 -17.36 36.29
CA LYS A 168 46.88 -18.26 37.42
C LYS A 168 48.37 -18.37 37.70
N LEU A 169 48.77 -18.16 38.93
CA LEU A 169 50.18 -18.17 39.36
C LEU A 169 50.47 -19.37 40.26
N SER A 170 51.71 -19.73 40.43
CA SER A 170 52.17 -20.78 41.37
C SER A 170 53.21 -20.28 42.31
N ASP A 171 53.40 -21.00 43.43
CA ASP A 171 54.43 -20.68 44.46
C ASP A 171 55.87 -20.78 43.92
N ASN A 172 56.03 -21.49 42.80
CA ASN A 172 57.36 -21.69 42.20
C ASN A 172 57.72 -20.64 41.17
N LEU A 173 56.94 -19.60 40.98
CA LEU A 173 57.26 -18.55 40.06
C LEU A 173 58.35 -17.68 40.60
N GLU A 174 59.46 -17.53 39.84
CA GLU A 174 60.60 -16.68 40.22
C GLU A 174 60.10 -15.23 40.51
N SER A 175 60.64 -14.64 41.57
CA SER A 175 60.25 -13.26 41.90
C SER A 175 60.82 -12.29 40.85
N GLY A 176 59.98 -11.34 40.46
CA GLY A 176 60.34 -10.36 39.44
C GLY A 176 59.13 -9.70 38.79
N ARG A 177 59.42 -8.90 37.79
CA ARG A 177 58.40 -8.17 37.02
C ARG A 177 58.16 -8.84 35.67
N TYR A 178 56.99 -9.44 35.51
CA TYR A 178 56.58 -10.10 34.28
C TYR A 178 55.73 -9.15 33.44
N THR A 179 55.99 -9.06 32.15
CA THR A 179 55.43 -8.02 31.30
C THR A 179 55.21 -8.50 29.88
N ASN A 180 54.14 -8.01 29.26
CA ASN A 180 53.90 -8.04 27.82
C ASN A 180 53.12 -6.78 27.42
N LYS A 181 53.01 -6.50 26.13
CA LYS A 181 52.15 -5.47 25.57
C LYS A 181 51.09 -6.11 24.70
N LEU A 182 49.86 -5.64 24.83
CA LEU A 182 48.75 -6.02 23.97
C LEU A 182 48.38 -4.84 23.05
N ILE A 183 48.09 -5.15 21.81
CA ILE A 183 47.65 -4.20 20.78
C ILE A 183 46.19 -4.45 20.48
N PHE A 184 45.37 -3.40 20.56
CA PHE A 184 44.05 -3.36 20.00
C PHE A 184 44.08 -2.59 18.69
N SER A 185 43.70 -3.22 17.59
CA SER A 185 43.50 -2.54 16.30
C SER A 185 42.05 -2.45 15.99
N ILE A 186 41.58 -1.23 15.81
CA ILE A 186 40.17 -0.96 15.48
C ILE A 186 40.16 -0.28 14.11
N LEU A 187 39.42 -0.90 13.17
CA LEU A 187 39.30 -0.44 11.80
C LEU A 187 37.82 -0.28 11.47
N THR A 188 37.47 0.78 10.76
CA THR A 188 36.13 0.88 10.13
C THR A 188 36.00 -0.24 9.11
N ASN A 189 34.82 -0.87 9.07
CA ASN A 189 34.51 -1.82 8.01
C ASN A 189 34.47 -1.10 6.65
N ASN A 190 34.65 -1.84 5.56
CA ASN A 190 34.54 -1.28 4.22
C ASN A 190 33.21 -0.59 4.05
N TYR A 191 33.23 0.60 3.49
CA TYR A 191 32.09 1.45 3.33
C TYR A 191 32.09 2.03 1.92
N ASP A 192 31.10 1.58 1.13
CA ASP A 192 30.82 2.16 -0.17
C ASP A 192 29.88 3.36 0.01
N ARG A 193 30.32 4.53 -0.46
CA ARG A 193 29.53 5.75 -0.37
C ARG A 193 28.32 5.64 -1.28
N ILE A 194 27.15 6.04 -0.78
CA ILE A 194 25.91 6.03 -1.52
C ILE A 194 25.27 7.41 -1.57
N ALA A 195 24.63 7.73 -2.69
CA ALA A 195 23.73 8.85 -2.81
C ALA A 195 22.31 8.35 -2.62
N VAL A 196 21.56 8.94 -1.71
CA VAL A 196 20.17 8.56 -1.42
C VAL A 196 19.30 9.81 -1.51
N ILE A 197 18.20 9.73 -2.30
CA ILE A 197 17.20 10.78 -2.38
C ILE A 197 16.31 10.71 -1.13
N THR A 198 15.87 11.86 -0.65
CA THR A 198 14.89 12.00 0.44
C THR A 198 13.60 11.25 0.18
N GLU A 199 12.77 11.04 1.19
CA GLU A 199 11.46 10.39 1.05
C GLU A 199 10.61 11.02 -0.08
N GLY A 200 9.78 10.20 -0.74
CA GLY A 200 9.01 10.61 -1.90
C GLY A 200 8.12 11.85 -1.68
N PRO A 201 7.36 11.99 -0.58
CA PRO A 201 6.55 13.17 -0.30
C PRO A 201 7.37 14.46 -0.13
N ASP A 202 8.56 14.38 0.50
CA ASP A 202 9.47 15.52 0.64
C ASP A 202 10.09 15.89 -0.71
N PHE A 203 10.55 14.91 -1.49
CA PHE A 203 11.00 15.10 -2.85
C PHE A 203 9.93 15.81 -3.70
N ASN A 204 8.68 15.34 -3.66
CA ASN A 204 7.55 15.93 -4.37
C ASN A 204 7.34 17.40 -4.02
N THR A 205 7.40 17.72 -2.71
CA THR A 205 7.28 19.09 -2.21
C THR A 205 8.39 19.98 -2.76
N LYS A 206 9.63 19.51 -2.74
CA LYS A 206 10.80 20.21 -3.25
C LYS A 206 10.74 20.37 -4.78
N LEU A 207 10.36 19.34 -5.52
CA LEU A 207 10.16 19.43 -6.97
C LEU A 207 9.09 20.45 -7.33
N LYS A 208 7.94 20.43 -6.68
CA LYS A 208 6.86 21.39 -6.86
C LYS A 208 7.27 22.85 -6.50
N SER A 209 8.20 23.00 -5.56
CA SER A 209 8.69 24.33 -5.15
C SER A 209 9.45 25.06 -6.26
N LEU A 210 10.02 24.33 -7.21
CA LEU A 210 10.75 24.90 -8.35
C LEU A 210 9.83 25.63 -9.35
N GLU A 211 8.55 25.26 -9.41
CA GLU A 211 7.61 25.88 -10.34
C GLU A 211 7.06 27.20 -9.85
N THR A 212 7.02 28.16 -10.77
CA THR A 212 6.34 29.44 -10.61
C THR A 212 5.07 29.51 -11.46
N THR A 213 4.44 30.67 -11.53
CA THR A 213 3.31 30.89 -12.44
C THR A 213 3.72 30.82 -13.91
N THR A 214 4.95 31.21 -14.24
CA THR A 214 5.49 31.32 -15.60
C THR A 214 6.40 30.15 -15.98
N ASN A 215 7.16 29.62 -15.04
CA ASN A 215 8.12 28.54 -15.28
C ASN A 215 7.52 27.21 -14.81
N LYS A 216 7.30 26.31 -15.77
CA LYS A 216 6.73 24.98 -15.56
C LYS A 216 7.75 23.92 -15.91
N ILE A 217 7.70 22.78 -15.21
CA ILE A 217 8.53 21.61 -15.51
C ILE A 217 7.85 20.80 -16.60
N GLU A 218 8.57 20.56 -17.71
CA GLU A 218 8.15 19.66 -18.79
C GLU A 218 9.00 18.38 -18.85
N HIS A 219 10.24 18.42 -18.34
CA HIS A 219 11.18 17.32 -18.34
C HIS A 219 11.85 17.14 -16.98
N PHE A 220 12.21 15.90 -16.66
CA PHE A 220 12.99 15.58 -15.44
C PHE A 220 14.15 14.64 -15.82
N LYS A 221 15.40 15.02 -15.46
CA LYS A 221 16.57 14.18 -15.75
C LYS A 221 17.80 14.53 -14.89
N LYS A 222 18.80 13.64 -14.92
CA LYS A 222 20.10 13.88 -14.30
C LYS A 222 20.89 14.94 -15.08
N GLY A 223 21.43 15.92 -14.38
CA GLY A 223 22.41 16.88 -14.94
C GLY A 223 23.77 16.25 -15.10
N THR A 224 24.45 16.57 -16.21
CA THR A 224 25.82 16.10 -16.48
C THR A 224 26.88 16.96 -15.80
N VAL A 225 26.51 18.16 -15.37
CA VAL A 225 27.38 19.13 -14.69
C VAL A 225 26.66 19.69 -13.47
N ALA A 226 27.43 20.10 -12.46
CA ALA A 226 26.88 20.76 -11.29
C ALA A 226 26.19 22.08 -11.64
N PRO A 227 25.11 22.47 -10.94
CA PRO A 227 24.43 23.73 -11.19
C PRO A 227 25.35 24.93 -10.97
N ALA A 228 25.21 25.98 -11.79
CA ALA A 228 25.96 27.21 -11.60
C ALA A 228 25.60 27.87 -10.26
N VAL A 229 26.57 28.54 -9.63
CA VAL A 229 26.38 29.22 -8.32
C VAL A 229 25.22 30.23 -8.32
N SER A 230 24.89 30.78 -9.49
CA SER A 230 23.80 31.73 -9.67
C SER A 230 22.40 31.07 -9.75
N MET A 231 22.33 29.75 -9.87
CA MET A 231 21.05 29.01 -9.94
C MET A 231 20.47 28.78 -8.55
N SER A 232 19.16 28.97 -8.44
CA SER A 232 18.42 28.58 -7.22
C SER A 232 18.28 27.07 -7.17
N THR A 233 18.89 26.43 -6.21
CA THR A 233 18.85 24.97 -6.01
C THR A 233 18.19 24.59 -4.70
N VAL A 234 17.61 23.42 -4.62
CA VAL A 234 17.14 22.79 -3.39
C VAL A 234 17.87 21.46 -3.18
N ASN A 235 18.17 21.14 -1.94
CA ASN A 235 18.77 19.84 -1.60
C ASN A 235 17.69 18.78 -1.50
N ILE A 236 17.93 17.63 -2.13
CA ILE A 236 17.04 16.47 -2.12
C ILE A 236 17.71 15.20 -1.58
N ASP A 237 18.88 15.36 -0.96
CA ASP A 237 19.55 14.26 -0.27
C ASP A 237 18.82 13.87 1.01
N ASP A 238 18.81 12.55 1.28
CA ASP A 238 18.37 11.96 2.54
C ASP A 238 19.44 12.13 3.63
N GLU A 239 19.07 12.03 4.90
CA GLU A 239 20.02 12.05 6.02
C GLU A 239 21.06 10.93 5.96
N TYR A 240 20.76 9.84 5.23
CA TYR A 240 21.66 8.72 4.99
C TYR A 240 22.47 8.85 3.70
N SER A 241 22.32 9.93 2.94
CA SER A 241 23.14 10.18 1.76
C SER A 241 24.55 10.62 2.14
N ASP A 242 25.56 10.10 1.44
CA ASP A 242 26.96 10.51 1.60
C ASP A 242 27.34 11.63 0.64
N TYR A 243 26.43 11.95 -0.27
CA TYR A 243 26.57 12.98 -1.27
C TYR A 243 25.43 13.97 -1.17
N GLU A 244 25.74 15.24 -1.33
CA GLU A 244 24.73 16.26 -1.54
C GLU A 244 24.09 16.07 -2.91
N ILE A 245 22.76 16.13 -2.98
CA ILE A 245 22.00 15.98 -4.22
C ILE A 245 21.25 17.30 -4.46
N LYS A 246 21.64 18.03 -5.49
CA LYS A 246 21.02 19.31 -5.87
C LYS A 246 19.90 19.10 -6.88
N LEU A 247 18.81 19.81 -6.73
CA LEU A 247 17.69 19.87 -7.67
C LEU A 247 17.44 21.33 -8.06
N TRP A 248 17.24 21.60 -9.35
CA TRP A 248 16.91 22.93 -9.88
C TRP A 248 16.08 22.85 -11.15
N LEU A 249 15.41 23.96 -11.50
CA LEU A 249 14.72 24.10 -12.79
C LEU A 249 15.55 25.01 -13.70
N ASP A 250 15.86 24.54 -14.91
CA ASP A 250 16.33 25.38 -15.99
C ASP A 250 15.11 25.91 -16.78
N PRO A 251 14.81 27.20 -16.72
CA PRO A 251 13.64 27.76 -17.39
C PRO A 251 13.81 27.83 -18.92
N ALA A 252 15.03 27.69 -19.45
CA ALA A 252 15.30 27.79 -20.88
C ALA A 252 14.80 26.53 -21.65
N ASP A 253 14.97 25.35 -21.07
CA ASP A 253 14.51 24.07 -21.62
C ASP A 253 13.40 23.42 -20.77
N LYS A 254 12.95 24.09 -19.70
CA LYS A 254 11.88 23.64 -18.78
C LYS A 254 12.17 22.30 -18.10
N THR A 255 13.44 22.02 -17.89
CA THR A 255 13.89 20.76 -17.29
C THR A 255 14.19 20.94 -15.81
N ALA A 256 13.59 20.10 -14.98
CA ALA A 256 14.05 19.90 -13.62
C ALA A 256 15.26 18.94 -13.66
N TYR A 257 16.41 19.46 -13.34
CA TYR A 257 17.64 18.70 -13.24
C TYR A 257 17.96 18.35 -11.81
N TYR A 258 18.46 17.13 -11.57
CA TYR A 258 19.17 16.81 -10.35
C TYR A 258 20.63 16.50 -10.66
N TYR A 259 21.54 16.80 -9.73
CA TYR A 259 22.97 16.52 -9.86
C TYR A 259 23.51 15.89 -8.58
N VAL A 260 24.34 14.90 -8.79
CA VAL A 260 25.16 14.22 -7.79
C VAL A 260 26.42 13.66 -8.48
N GLU A 261 27.51 13.55 -7.74
CA GLU A 261 28.81 13.12 -8.29
C GLU A 261 28.85 11.63 -8.68
N THR A 262 27.94 10.80 -8.16
CA THR A 262 27.87 9.38 -8.49
C THR A 262 26.96 9.13 -9.70
N GLU A 263 27.22 8.01 -10.40
CA GLU A 263 26.34 7.60 -11.50
C GLU A 263 24.97 7.13 -10.99
N LYS A 264 24.97 6.37 -9.90
CA LYS A 264 23.80 5.71 -9.31
C LYS A 264 23.27 6.47 -8.10
N VAL A 265 21.96 6.57 -8.00
CA VAL A 265 21.25 7.21 -6.89
C VAL A 265 20.19 6.26 -6.35
N TYR A 266 20.28 5.95 -5.06
CA TYR A 266 19.27 5.13 -4.39
C TYR A 266 18.03 5.96 -4.07
N LEU A 267 16.88 5.38 -4.33
CA LEU A 267 15.63 5.93 -3.81
C LEU A 267 15.44 5.52 -2.35
N ASN A 268 14.75 6.37 -1.58
CA ASN A 268 14.36 6.08 -0.21
C ASN A 268 13.42 4.86 -0.15
N ALA A 269 13.41 4.15 0.96
CA ALA A 269 12.49 3.04 1.20
C ALA A 269 11.03 3.47 1.03
N ASP A 270 10.68 4.70 1.41
CA ASP A 270 9.43 5.36 1.08
C ASP A 270 9.60 6.30 -0.11
N SER A 271 9.29 5.80 -1.29
CA SER A 271 9.25 6.55 -2.55
C SER A 271 7.82 6.85 -3.01
N SER A 272 6.87 6.79 -2.07
CA SER A 272 5.47 7.15 -2.35
C SER A 272 5.36 8.60 -2.80
N GLU A 273 4.37 8.89 -3.63
CA GLU A 273 4.03 10.25 -4.08
C GLU A 273 5.17 11.05 -4.76
N MET A 274 6.30 10.43 -5.11
CA MET A 274 7.50 11.13 -5.59
C MET A 274 7.21 12.11 -6.73
N PHE A 275 6.37 11.72 -7.70
CA PHE A 275 5.92 12.57 -8.80
C PHE A 275 4.41 12.82 -8.75
N PHE A 276 3.80 12.75 -7.58
CA PHE A 276 2.35 12.88 -7.42
C PHE A 276 1.85 14.30 -7.74
N SER A 277 0.84 14.38 -8.63
CA SER A 277 0.07 15.58 -8.91
C SER A 277 -1.40 15.39 -8.54
N LYS A 278 -1.89 16.18 -7.59
CA LYS A 278 -3.29 16.09 -7.14
C LYS A 278 -4.25 16.56 -8.24
N TYR A 279 -5.42 15.95 -8.33
CA TYR A 279 -6.49 16.40 -9.23
C TYR A 279 -6.80 17.90 -9.01
N GLY A 280 -6.77 18.68 -10.10
CA GLY A 280 -6.95 20.13 -10.07
C GLY A 280 -5.69 20.93 -9.72
N GLU A 281 -4.60 20.31 -9.28
CA GLU A 281 -3.32 20.95 -9.06
C GLU A 281 -2.68 21.34 -10.41
N GLN A 282 -1.96 22.47 -10.43
CA GLN A 282 -1.29 22.97 -11.64
C GLN A 282 0.23 22.74 -11.63
N LYS A 283 0.78 22.25 -10.51
CA LYS A 283 2.22 21.98 -10.37
C LYS A 283 2.58 20.60 -10.87
N ILE A 284 3.74 20.48 -11.51
CA ILE A 284 4.32 19.26 -12.13
C ILE A 284 3.40 18.51 -13.10
N LYS A 285 2.21 19.06 -13.36
CA LYS A 285 1.22 18.49 -14.29
C LYS A 285 1.73 18.43 -15.73
N ASN A 286 2.63 19.35 -16.11
CA ASN A 286 3.09 19.51 -17.49
C ASN A 286 4.26 18.60 -17.87
N ILE A 287 4.73 17.75 -16.95
CA ILE A 287 5.84 16.82 -17.22
C ILE A 287 5.42 15.84 -18.33
N LEU A 288 6.23 15.76 -19.37
CA LEU A 288 6.04 14.95 -20.57
C LEU A 288 6.86 13.65 -20.53
N ASP A 289 8.01 13.70 -19.89
CA ASP A 289 8.94 12.58 -19.74
C ASP A 289 9.77 12.66 -18.45
N LEU A 290 10.21 11.48 -18.00
CA LEU A 290 11.03 11.28 -16.81
C LEU A 290 12.20 10.37 -17.19
N ASP A 291 13.44 10.86 -17.05
CA ASP A 291 14.62 10.00 -17.10
C ASP A 291 14.94 9.46 -15.68
N LEU A 292 14.60 8.20 -15.46
CA LEU A 292 14.78 7.47 -14.21
C LEU A 292 15.94 6.45 -14.28
N SER A 293 16.75 6.49 -15.36
CA SER A 293 17.75 5.48 -15.69
C SER A 293 18.85 5.31 -14.63
N ASN A 294 19.12 6.36 -13.85
CA ASN A 294 20.12 6.36 -12.80
C ASN A 294 19.59 6.01 -11.40
N PHE A 295 18.28 5.77 -11.27
CA PHE A 295 17.67 5.42 -9.99
C PHE A 295 17.83 3.93 -9.67
N ASP A 296 18.30 3.66 -8.45
CA ASP A 296 18.31 2.33 -7.85
C ASP A 296 17.13 2.21 -6.89
N THR A 297 16.22 1.30 -7.19
CA THR A 297 15.00 1.07 -6.41
C THR A 297 15.07 -0.16 -5.51
N SER A 298 16.22 -0.83 -5.43
CA SER A 298 16.40 -2.11 -4.71
C SER A 298 16.06 -2.07 -3.21
N GLN A 299 16.01 -0.88 -2.61
CA GLN A 299 15.65 -0.69 -1.20
C GLN A 299 14.23 -0.15 -0.99
N VAL A 300 13.50 0.12 -2.08
CA VAL A 300 12.17 0.68 -2.00
C VAL A 300 11.16 -0.36 -1.51
N THR A 301 10.37 0.01 -0.52
CA THR A 301 9.29 -0.83 0.04
C THR A 301 7.90 -0.28 -0.24
N ASN A 302 7.79 1.04 -0.51
CA ASN A 302 6.55 1.74 -0.77
C ASN A 302 6.66 2.60 -2.02
N MET A 303 5.87 2.28 -3.06
CA MET A 303 5.73 3.03 -4.31
C MET A 303 4.31 3.58 -4.51
N SER A 304 3.51 3.68 -3.44
CA SER A 304 2.13 4.13 -3.58
C SER A 304 2.06 5.54 -4.17
N SER A 305 1.17 5.73 -5.14
CA SER A 305 0.94 7.01 -5.82
C SER A 305 2.20 7.64 -6.47
N MET A 306 3.28 6.88 -6.72
CA MET A 306 4.57 7.42 -7.16
C MET A 306 4.47 8.30 -8.40
N PHE A 307 3.63 7.94 -9.39
CA PHE A 307 3.42 8.70 -10.62
C PHE A 307 1.97 9.21 -10.77
N ARG A 308 1.18 9.12 -9.72
CA ARG A 308 -0.25 9.43 -9.78
C ARG A 308 -0.52 10.85 -10.25
N GLY A 309 -1.44 10.99 -11.21
CA GLY A 309 -1.91 12.28 -11.70
C GLY A 309 -1.00 12.98 -12.72
N MET A 310 0.07 12.31 -13.18
CA MET A 310 0.93 12.81 -14.24
C MET A 310 0.25 12.69 -15.61
N SER A 311 -0.84 13.42 -15.79
CA SER A 311 -1.76 13.25 -16.92
C SER A 311 -1.15 13.60 -18.28
N ASN A 312 -0.06 14.35 -18.34
CA ASN A 312 0.61 14.73 -19.60
C ASN A 312 1.80 13.80 -19.94
N LEU A 313 2.17 12.89 -19.02
CA LEU A 313 3.27 11.94 -19.27
C LEU A 313 2.92 11.02 -20.43
N THR A 314 3.75 11.00 -21.47
CA THR A 314 3.52 10.22 -22.70
C THR A 314 4.30 8.91 -22.74
N THR A 315 5.40 8.84 -22.02
CA THR A 315 6.27 7.67 -21.92
C THR A 315 6.76 7.50 -20.48
N LEU A 316 6.86 6.27 -20.03
CA LEU A 316 7.43 5.92 -18.72
C LEU A 316 8.23 4.63 -18.87
N ASN A 317 9.53 4.72 -18.60
CA ASN A 317 10.44 3.57 -18.64
C ASN A 317 10.75 3.12 -17.21
N LEU A 318 10.35 1.91 -16.87
CA LEU A 318 10.57 1.27 -15.57
C LEU A 318 11.52 0.06 -15.67
N SER A 319 12.21 -0.14 -16.80
CA SER A 319 13.01 -1.34 -17.07
C SER A 319 14.17 -1.58 -16.08
N ASN A 320 14.63 -0.53 -15.41
CA ASN A 320 15.67 -0.60 -14.37
C ASN A 320 15.13 -0.69 -12.94
N PHE A 321 13.81 -0.73 -12.76
CA PHE A 321 13.21 -0.80 -11.42
C PHE A 321 13.32 -2.22 -10.85
N ASP A 322 14.00 -2.34 -9.74
CA ASP A 322 13.97 -3.51 -8.85
C ASP A 322 12.86 -3.30 -7.81
N THR A 323 11.78 -4.05 -7.92
CA THR A 323 10.64 -3.96 -7.00
C THR A 323 10.53 -5.14 -6.04
N SER A 324 11.59 -5.97 -5.95
CA SER A 324 11.63 -7.19 -5.13
C SER A 324 11.42 -6.97 -3.62
N GLN A 325 11.52 -5.73 -3.14
CA GLN A 325 11.23 -5.37 -1.75
C GLN A 325 9.91 -4.61 -1.58
N VAL A 326 9.23 -4.23 -2.68
CA VAL A 326 8.03 -3.41 -2.62
C VAL A 326 6.84 -4.21 -2.10
N THR A 327 6.15 -3.64 -1.12
CA THR A 327 4.95 -4.21 -0.49
C THR A 327 3.67 -3.45 -0.82
N ASN A 328 3.79 -2.19 -1.26
CA ASN A 328 2.66 -1.31 -1.58
C ASN A 328 2.87 -0.61 -2.92
N MET A 329 1.94 -0.84 -3.86
CA MET A 329 1.86 -0.19 -5.17
C MET A 329 0.49 0.49 -5.40
N ASP A 330 -0.24 0.81 -4.30
CA ASP A 330 -1.54 1.50 -4.42
C ASP A 330 -1.41 2.76 -5.28
N SER A 331 -2.29 2.90 -6.27
CA SER A 331 -2.40 4.09 -7.12
C SER A 331 -1.10 4.48 -7.87
N MET A 332 -0.09 3.58 -7.97
CA MET A 332 1.25 3.93 -8.49
C MET A 332 1.21 4.64 -9.84
N LEU A 333 0.34 4.22 -10.75
CA LEU A 333 0.19 4.78 -12.10
C LEU A 333 -1.17 5.49 -12.29
N ALA A 334 -1.93 5.73 -11.22
CA ALA A 334 -3.29 6.25 -11.31
C ALA A 334 -3.33 7.60 -12.04
N SER A 335 -4.25 7.74 -12.99
CA SER A 335 -4.48 8.97 -13.77
C SER A 335 -3.26 9.47 -14.57
N VAL A 336 -2.37 8.56 -14.99
CA VAL A 336 -1.35 8.85 -16.02
C VAL A 336 -2.00 8.67 -17.40
N SER A 337 -2.99 9.48 -17.67
CA SER A 337 -4.02 9.23 -18.69
C SER A 337 -3.53 9.31 -20.14
N ASN A 338 -2.38 9.94 -20.43
CA ASN A 338 -1.82 10.04 -21.79
C ASN A 338 -0.92 8.86 -22.19
N LEU A 339 -0.61 7.93 -21.26
CA LEU A 339 0.11 6.71 -21.65
C LEU A 339 -0.73 5.85 -22.59
N THR A 340 -0.15 5.45 -23.72
CA THR A 340 -0.77 4.52 -24.68
C THR A 340 -0.22 3.10 -24.55
N THR A 341 1.00 2.97 -24.06
CA THR A 341 1.70 1.71 -23.81
C THR A 341 2.55 1.83 -22.54
N ILE A 342 2.78 0.73 -21.86
CA ILE A 342 3.71 0.62 -20.73
C ILE A 342 4.31 -0.79 -20.69
N ASP A 343 5.61 -0.88 -20.43
CA ASP A 343 6.29 -2.14 -20.15
C ASP A 343 6.45 -2.33 -18.63
N LEU A 344 5.84 -3.37 -18.09
CA LEU A 344 5.87 -3.74 -16.68
C LEU A 344 6.63 -5.06 -16.44
N SER A 345 7.34 -5.56 -17.45
CA SER A 345 8.01 -6.87 -17.40
C SER A 345 9.12 -6.97 -16.35
N SER A 346 9.68 -5.83 -15.93
CA SER A 346 10.69 -5.75 -14.88
C SER A 346 10.12 -5.81 -13.46
N LEU A 347 8.82 -5.60 -13.27
CA LEU A 347 8.24 -5.49 -11.93
C LEU A 347 8.08 -6.87 -11.27
N ASP A 348 8.71 -7.06 -10.13
CA ASP A 348 8.46 -8.17 -9.21
C ASP A 348 7.38 -7.74 -8.20
N THR A 349 6.22 -8.41 -8.24
CA THR A 349 5.09 -8.13 -7.35
C THR A 349 4.91 -9.16 -6.23
N SER A 350 5.86 -10.10 -6.09
CA SER A 350 5.75 -11.26 -5.17
C SER A 350 5.61 -10.89 -3.67
N LYS A 351 5.99 -9.67 -3.29
CA LYS A 351 5.80 -9.17 -1.92
C LYS A 351 4.66 -8.17 -1.77
N VAL A 352 4.05 -7.76 -2.87
CA VAL A 352 3.03 -6.72 -2.86
C VAL A 352 1.74 -7.22 -2.20
N THR A 353 1.19 -6.43 -1.30
CA THR A 353 -0.07 -6.72 -0.58
C THR A 353 -1.21 -5.79 -0.98
N ASP A 354 -0.91 -4.62 -1.53
CA ASP A 354 -1.89 -3.64 -2.00
C ASP A 354 -1.52 -3.13 -3.41
N ILE A 355 -2.43 -3.39 -4.37
CA ILE A 355 -2.36 -2.91 -5.76
C ILE A 355 -3.63 -2.14 -6.13
N SER A 356 -4.38 -1.66 -5.12
CA SER A 356 -5.60 -0.90 -5.35
C SER A 356 -5.33 0.31 -6.25
N ALA A 357 -6.25 0.59 -7.14
CA ALA A 357 -6.17 1.71 -8.09
C ALA A 357 -4.84 1.83 -8.89
N MET A 358 -4.02 0.76 -8.97
CA MET A 358 -2.70 0.84 -9.62
C MET A 358 -2.77 1.36 -11.05
N PHE A 359 -3.81 0.98 -11.80
CA PHE A 359 -4.03 1.39 -13.19
C PHE A 359 -5.28 2.28 -13.35
N TYR A 360 -5.73 2.93 -12.27
CA TYR A 360 -6.92 3.80 -12.25
C TYR A 360 -6.83 4.90 -13.31
N ASP A 361 -7.85 5.00 -14.17
CA ASP A 361 -8.02 6.00 -15.23
C ASP A 361 -6.83 6.15 -16.20
N LEU A 362 -6.16 5.04 -16.53
CA LEU A 362 -5.25 4.95 -17.67
C LEU A 362 -6.07 4.88 -18.97
N SER A 363 -6.82 5.95 -19.23
CA SER A 363 -7.90 5.95 -20.21
C SER A 363 -7.47 5.80 -21.66
N ASN A 364 -6.21 6.12 -22.00
CA ASN A 364 -5.65 5.98 -23.35
C ASN A 364 -4.83 4.69 -23.54
N LEU A 365 -4.63 3.88 -22.48
CA LEU A 365 -3.86 2.65 -22.62
C LEU A 365 -4.60 1.63 -23.50
N ILE A 366 -3.89 1.09 -24.52
CA ILE A 366 -4.47 0.18 -25.51
C ILE A 366 -4.20 -1.28 -25.16
N THR A 367 -3.03 -1.57 -24.59
CA THR A 367 -2.59 -2.90 -24.20
C THR A 367 -1.98 -2.89 -22.81
N LEU A 368 -2.19 -3.96 -22.04
CA LEU A 368 -1.62 -4.14 -20.73
C LEU A 368 -1.22 -5.61 -20.56
N ASN A 369 0.06 -5.87 -20.35
CA ASN A 369 0.61 -7.20 -20.09
C ASN A 369 0.87 -7.35 -18.58
N LEU A 370 0.19 -8.32 -17.94
CA LEU A 370 0.29 -8.63 -16.52
C LEU A 370 0.78 -10.06 -16.26
N SER A 371 1.34 -10.73 -17.26
CA SER A 371 1.71 -12.16 -17.17
C SER A 371 2.79 -12.47 -16.13
N ASN A 372 3.57 -11.46 -15.72
CA ASN A 372 4.59 -11.56 -14.67
C ASN A 372 4.09 -11.16 -13.25
N PHE A 373 2.82 -10.73 -13.13
CA PHE A 373 2.29 -10.30 -11.83
C PHE A 373 2.00 -11.52 -10.94
N ASP A 374 2.68 -11.59 -9.81
CA ASP A 374 2.34 -12.49 -8.71
C ASP A 374 1.41 -11.75 -7.74
N THR A 375 0.15 -12.17 -7.67
CA THR A 375 -0.87 -11.56 -6.80
C THR A 375 -1.18 -12.39 -5.56
N SER A 376 -0.41 -13.44 -5.29
CA SER A 376 -0.66 -14.42 -4.22
C SER A 376 -0.63 -13.85 -2.79
N ARG A 377 -0.11 -12.61 -2.63
CA ARG A 377 -0.11 -11.88 -1.35
C ARG A 377 -1.07 -10.71 -1.31
N VAL A 378 -1.68 -10.37 -2.43
CA VAL A 378 -2.54 -9.20 -2.55
C VAL A 378 -3.84 -9.40 -1.76
N THR A 379 -4.22 -8.40 -0.99
CA THR A 379 -5.45 -8.37 -0.19
C THR A 379 -6.46 -7.33 -0.67
N ASN A 380 -6.01 -6.35 -1.48
CA ASN A 380 -6.82 -5.23 -1.95
C ASN A 380 -6.59 -4.99 -3.45
N MET A 381 -7.65 -5.17 -4.26
CA MET A 381 -7.69 -4.91 -5.70
C MET A 381 -8.76 -3.88 -6.07
N GLN A 382 -9.23 -3.09 -5.09
CA GLN A 382 -10.24 -2.07 -5.33
C GLN A 382 -9.79 -1.09 -6.40
N ASP A 383 -10.70 -0.71 -7.31
CA ASP A 383 -10.49 0.29 -8.37
C ASP A 383 -9.30 -0.02 -9.31
N MET A 384 -8.70 -1.23 -9.32
CA MET A 384 -7.43 -1.54 -9.99
C MET A 384 -7.41 -1.19 -11.47
N PHE A 385 -8.48 -1.47 -12.20
CA PHE A 385 -8.63 -1.19 -13.64
C PHE A 385 -9.72 -0.14 -13.92
N TYR A 386 -10.07 0.67 -12.93
CA TYR A 386 -11.10 1.69 -13.05
C TYR A 386 -10.83 2.63 -14.22
N GLY A 387 -11.79 2.80 -15.13
CA GLY A 387 -11.74 3.81 -16.18
C GLY A 387 -10.74 3.55 -17.32
N MET A 388 -10.24 2.34 -17.50
CA MET A 388 -9.40 1.95 -18.64
C MET A 388 -10.24 1.79 -19.92
N ARG A 389 -10.66 2.91 -20.47
CA ARG A 389 -11.72 2.98 -21.49
C ARG A 389 -11.34 2.42 -22.85
N ASN A 390 -10.04 2.49 -23.23
CA ASN A 390 -9.55 2.07 -24.53
C ASN A 390 -9.01 0.64 -24.56
N LEU A 391 -8.90 -0.02 -23.41
CA LEU A 391 -8.46 -1.40 -23.33
C LEU A 391 -9.53 -2.34 -23.91
N THR A 392 -9.16 -3.17 -24.88
CA THR A 392 -10.08 -4.10 -25.57
C THR A 392 -9.95 -5.53 -25.11
N THR A 393 -8.81 -5.89 -24.54
CA THR A 393 -8.52 -7.23 -24.00
C THR A 393 -7.67 -7.11 -22.75
N ILE A 394 -7.84 -8.05 -21.82
CA ILE A 394 -7.03 -8.19 -20.62
C ILE A 394 -6.88 -9.69 -20.29
N ASP A 395 -5.65 -10.13 -19.99
CA ASP A 395 -5.38 -11.47 -19.51
C ASP A 395 -5.11 -11.44 -18.00
N LEU A 396 -5.97 -12.08 -17.23
CA LEU A 396 -5.89 -12.20 -15.77
C LEU A 396 -5.70 -13.67 -15.34
N SER A 397 -5.27 -14.55 -16.24
CA SER A 397 -5.15 -15.98 -15.95
C SER A 397 -4.08 -16.31 -14.90
N SER A 398 -3.09 -15.42 -14.71
CA SER A 398 -2.05 -15.52 -13.69
C SER A 398 -2.49 -15.04 -12.30
N PHE A 399 -3.65 -14.40 -12.17
CA PHE A 399 -4.07 -13.80 -10.90
C PHE A 399 -4.53 -14.85 -9.89
N ASP A 400 -3.87 -14.88 -8.74
CA ASP A 400 -4.32 -15.54 -7.52
C ASP A 400 -5.04 -14.51 -6.64
N THR A 401 -6.36 -14.67 -6.47
CA THR A 401 -7.19 -13.76 -5.67
C THR A 401 -7.61 -14.37 -4.32
N SER A 402 -7.05 -15.50 -3.93
CA SER A 402 -7.44 -16.27 -2.73
C SER A 402 -7.28 -15.52 -1.39
N LYS A 403 -6.55 -14.40 -1.39
CA LYS A 403 -6.40 -13.52 -0.21
C LYS A 403 -7.13 -12.20 -0.34
N VAL A 404 -7.72 -11.90 -1.49
CA VAL A 404 -8.35 -10.62 -1.75
C VAL A 404 -9.66 -10.49 -0.97
N THR A 405 -9.82 -9.37 -0.27
CA THR A 405 -11.03 -9.05 0.51
C THR A 405 -11.82 -7.88 -0.09
N ARG A 406 -11.24 -7.10 -1.00
CA ARG A 406 -11.84 -5.91 -1.61
C ARG A 406 -11.67 -5.94 -3.12
N MET A 407 -12.79 -5.93 -3.85
CA MET A 407 -12.84 -5.87 -5.32
C MET A 407 -13.80 -4.77 -5.82
N ARG A 408 -14.13 -3.80 -4.97
CA ARG A 408 -15.00 -2.69 -5.33
C ARG A 408 -14.48 -2.00 -6.60
N ALA A 409 -15.38 -1.77 -7.57
CA ALA A 409 -15.14 -1.04 -8.82
C ALA A 409 -13.91 -1.52 -9.63
N MET A 410 -13.48 -2.79 -9.46
CA MET A 410 -12.24 -3.30 -10.07
C MET A 410 -12.21 -3.13 -11.60
N PHE A 411 -13.33 -3.31 -12.28
CA PHE A 411 -13.47 -3.19 -13.74
C PHE A 411 -14.38 -2.02 -14.17
N TYR A 412 -14.62 -1.06 -13.28
CA TYR A 412 -15.49 0.08 -13.52
C TYR A 412 -15.13 0.82 -14.80
N GLY A 413 -16.08 0.99 -15.72
CA GLY A 413 -15.94 1.84 -16.88
C GLY A 413 -14.97 1.36 -17.96
N MET A 414 -14.64 0.07 -18.02
CA MET A 414 -13.89 -0.55 -19.12
C MET A 414 -14.81 -0.73 -20.33
N ARG A 415 -15.10 0.39 -21.00
CA ARG A 415 -16.21 0.49 -21.98
C ARG A 415 -15.96 -0.28 -23.28
N ASN A 416 -14.72 -0.52 -23.66
CA ASN A 416 -14.37 -1.19 -24.93
C ASN A 416 -14.07 -2.68 -24.75
N LEU A 417 -14.06 -3.19 -23.50
CA LEU A 417 -13.85 -4.61 -23.24
C LEU A 417 -15.08 -5.42 -23.62
N THR A 418 -14.94 -6.37 -24.54
CA THR A 418 -16.04 -7.19 -25.05
C THR A 418 -16.19 -8.52 -24.34
N THR A 419 -15.11 -9.05 -23.79
CA THR A 419 -15.06 -10.31 -23.05
C THR A 419 -14.14 -10.16 -21.84
N LEU A 420 -14.47 -10.88 -20.74
CA LEU A 420 -13.67 -10.89 -19.52
C LEU A 420 -13.64 -12.31 -18.96
N ASN A 421 -12.44 -12.89 -18.87
CA ASN A 421 -12.24 -14.22 -18.28
C ASN A 421 -11.84 -14.08 -16.82
N LEU A 422 -12.70 -14.58 -15.91
CA LEU A 422 -12.49 -14.56 -14.45
C LEU A 422 -12.41 -15.99 -13.87
N SER A 423 -12.11 -17.00 -14.68
CA SER A 423 -12.12 -18.38 -14.24
C SER A 423 -11.05 -18.73 -13.18
N SER A 424 -10.01 -17.90 -13.05
CA SER A 424 -8.97 -18.03 -12.01
C SER A 424 -9.35 -17.37 -10.68
N PHE A 425 -10.44 -16.57 -10.64
CA PHE A 425 -10.76 -15.78 -9.45
C PHE A 425 -11.38 -16.64 -8.34
N ASP A 426 -10.77 -16.59 -7.17
CA ASP A 426 -11.35 -17.01 -5.89
C ASP A 426 -11.90 -15.78 -5.18
N THR A 427 -13.21 -15.72 -4.97
CA THR A 427 -13.90 -14.58 -4.33
C THR A 427 -14.40 -14.89 -2.93
N SER A 428 -14.02 -16.04 -2.36
CA SER A 428 -14.54 -16.56 -1.08
C SER A 428 -14.30 -15.66 0.14
N LYS A 429 -13.38 -14.69 0.03
CA LYS A 429 -13.08 -13.71 1.09
C LYS A 429 -13.56 -12.30 0.79
N VAL A 430 -14.12 -12.06 -0.39
CA VAL A 430 -14.51 -10.72 -0.81
C VAL A 430 -15.77 -10.28 -0.07
N THR A 431 -15.73 -9.08 0.51
CA THR A 431 -16.85 -8.50 1.27
C THR A 431 -17.59 -7.37 0.55
N ASP A 432 -16.93 -6.71 -0.41
CA ASP A 432 -17.51 -5.61 -1.20
C ASP A 432 -17.25 -5.82 -2.70
N MET A 433 -18.33 -6.03 -3.46
CA MET A 433 -18.34 -6.14 -4.92
C MET A 433 -19.09 -4.98 -5.58
N SER A 434 -19.35 -3.90 -4.84
CA SER A 434 -20.06 -2.75 -5.39
C SER A 434 -19.33 -2.17 -6.60
N LEU A 435 -20.09 -1.77 -7.63
CA LEU A 435 -19.59 -1.16 -8.86
C LEU A 435 -18.61 -2.04 -9.68
N MET A 436 -18.42 -3.33 -9.34
CA MET A 436 -17.34 -4.15 -9.89
C MET A 436 -17.33 -4.18 -11.42
N PHE A 437 -18.49 -4.26 -12.06
CA PHE A 437 -18.64 -4.26 -13.52
C PHE A 437 -19.38 -3.03 -14.05
N TYR A 438 -19.49 -1.98 -13.24
CA TYR A 438 -20.23 -0.77 -13.61
C TYR A 438 -19.75 -0.20 -14.96
N ASN A 439 -20.74 0.08 -15.86
CA ASN A 439 -20.52 0.75 -17.15
C ASN A 439 -19.49 0.02 -18.08
N MET A 440 -19.48 -1.31 -18.05
CA MET A 440 -18.79 -2.15 -19.05
C MET A 440 -19.73 -2.33 -20.28
N SER A 441 -20.01 -1.23 -20.96
CA SER A 441 -21.09 -1.14 -21.94
C SER A 441 -20.91 -2.01 -23.19
N SER A 442 -19.70 -2.44 -23.52
CA SER A 442 -19.41 -3.33 -24.67
C SER A 442 -19.37 -4.82 -24.30
N LEU A 443 -19.46 -5.17 -23.01
CA LEU A 443 -19.37 -6.56 -22.56
C LEU A 443 -20.58 -7.37 -23.09
N THR A 444 -20.30 -8.46 -23.82
CA THR A 444 -21.34 -9.31 -24.44
C THR A 444 -21.57 -10.62 -23.69
N THR A 445 -20.57 -11.10 -22.97
CA THR A 445 -20.60 -12.33 -22.18
C THR A 445 -19.91 -12.15 -20.85
N LEU A 446 -20.47 -12.72 -19.78
CA LEU A 446 -19.86 -12.72 -18.45
C LEU A 446 -20.19 -14.02 -17.74
N ASN A 447 -19.17 -14.81 -17.42
CA ASN A 447 -19.33 -16.06 -16.67
C ASN A 447 -18.83 -15.85 -15.24
N LEU A 448 -19.73 -16.03 -14.26
CA LEU A 448 -19.48 -15.87 -12.83
C LEU A 448 -19.76 -17.17 -12.05
N SER A 449 -19.78 -18.32 -12.72
CA SER A 449 -20.15 -19.61 -12.11
C SER A 449 -19.17 -20.08 -11.02
N ASN A 450 -17.95 -19.53 -10.99
CA ASN A 450 -16.94 -19.81 -9.95
C ASN A 450 -16.97 -18.80 -8.79
N PHE A 451 -17.82 -17.75 -8.84
CA PHE A 451 -17.86 -16.74 -7.77
C PHE A 451 -18.52 -17.31 -6.51
N ASP A 452 -17.82 -17.24 -5.41
CA ASP A 452 -18.38 -17.41 -4.06
C ASP A 452 -18.68 -16.02 -3.48
N THR A 453 -19.95 -15.74 -3.24
CA THR A 453 -20.42 -14.45 -2.72
C THR A 453 -20.87 -14.51 -1.25
N SER A 454 -20.63 -15.63 -0.57
CA SER A 454 -21.12 -15.91 0.80
C SER A 454 -20.61 -14.92 1.88
N GLN A 455 -19.57 -14.13 1.57
CA GLN A 455 -19.07 -13.09 2.46
C GLN A 455 -19.44 -11.67 2.02
N VAL A 456 -20.09 -11.51 0.86
CA VAL A 456 -20.38 -10.18 0.30
C VAL A 456 -21.51 -9.50 1.06
N ILE A 457 -21.28 -8.25 1.45
CA ILE A 457 -22.23 -7.40 2.18
C ILE A 457 -22.84 -6.33 1.26
N ASN A 458 -22.11 -5.90 0.23
CA ASN A 458 -22.50 -4.79 -0.64
C ASN A 458 -22.36 -5.17 -2.12
N MET A 459 -23.49 -5.09 -2.85
CA MET A 459 -23.58 -5.31 -4.30
C MET A 459 -24.16 -4.09 -5.05
N TYR A 460 -24.04 -2.89 -4.44
CA TYR A 460 -24.49 -1.63 -5.04
C TYR A 460 -23.95 -1.46 -6.47
N SER A 461 -24.85 -1.23 -7.44
CA SER A 461 -24.53 -0.98 -8.85
C SER A 461 -23.56 -1.99 -9.49
N MET A 462 -23.50 -3.25 -9.01
CA MET A 462 -22.51 -4.23 -9.46
C MET A 462 -22.50 -4.44 -10.98
N PHE A 463 -23.67 -4.44 -11.63
CA PHE A 463 -23.84 -4.62 -13.08
C PHE A 463 -24.48 -3.41 -13.76
N ASP A 464 -24.56 -2.27 -13.07
CA ASP A 464 -25.20 -1.07 -13.63
C ASP A 464 -24.53 -0.66 -14.95
N SER A 465 -25.36 -0.40 -15.96
CA SER A 465 -24.91 0.03 -17.29
C SER A 465 -24.05 -0.99 -18.07
N VAL A 466 -24.15 -2.29 -17.75
CA VAL A 466 -23.61 -3.38 -18.60
C VAL A 466 -24.60 -3.63 -19.74
N SER A 467 -24.72 -2.64 -20.62
CA SER A 467 -25.87 -2.48 -21.50
C SER A 467 -25.94 -3.46 -22.68
N ASN A 468 -24.83 -4.09 -23.09
CA ASN A 468 -24.79 -5.04 -24.21
C ASN A 468 -24.99 -6.50 -23.80
N LEU A 469 -24.97 -6.80 -22.49
CA LEU A 469 -25.19 -8.15 -22.00
C LEU A 469 -26.68 -8.56 -22.24
N THR A 470 -26.88 -9.73 -22.84
CA THR A 470 -28.23 -10.24 -23.15
C THR A 470 -28.74 -11.27 -22.14
N THR A 471 -27.83 -11.99 -21.50
CA THR A 471 -28.16 -13.01 -20.48
C THR A 471 -27.21 -12.89 -19.29
N LEU A 472 -27.75 -13.09 -18.08
CA LEU A 472 -26.96 -13.11 -16.85
C LEU A 472 -27.51 -14.20 -15.92
N ASP A 473 -26.66 -15.18 -15.60
CA ASP A 473 -26.98 -16.25 -14.66
C ASP A 473 -26.20 -16.05 -13.35
N LEU A 474 -26.93 -15.84 -12.26
CA LEU A 474 -26.42 -15.64 -10.91
C LEU A 474 -26.95 -16.73 -9.95
N SER A 475 -27.34 -17.91 -10.48
CA SER A 475 -27.91 -19.00 -9.68
C SER A 475 -26.99 -19.58 -8.62
N ASN A 476 -25.69 -19.27 -8.69
CA ASN A 476 -24.69 -19.66 -7.68
C ASN A 476 -24.45 -18.58 -6.59
N PHE A 477 -25.05 -17.38 -6.72
CA PHE A 477 -24.81 -16.31 -5.76
C PHE A 477 -25.49 -16.58 -4.42
N ASP A 478 -24.74 -16.60 -3.34
CA ASP A 478 -25.25 -16.49 -1.97
C ASP A 478 -25.31 -15.02 -1.56
N THR A 479 -26.51 -14.48 -1.40
CA THR A 479 -26.74 -13.09 -1.02
C THR A 479 -27.23 -12.93 0.41
N SER A 480 -27.10 -13.97 1.23
CA SER A 480 -27.65 -14.01 2.60
C SER A 480 -27.08 -12.92 3.54
N LYS A 481 -25.90 -12.38 3.24
CA LYS A 481 -25.28 -11.28 4.01
C LYS A 481 -25.46 -9.90 3.37
N VAL A 482 -25.99 -9.83 2.16
CA VAL A 482 -26.07 -8.56 1.42
C VAL A 482 -27.11 -7.64 2.05
N THR A 483 -26.72 -6.40 2.31
CA THR A 483 -27.61 -5.35 2.85
C THR A 483 -27.99 -4.30 1.82
N ASN A 484 -27.17 -4.14 0.76
CA ASN A 484 -27.42 -3.14 -0.29
C ASN A 484 -27.33 -3.74 -1.68
N MET A 485 -28.45 -3.74 -2.40
CA MET A 485 -28.59 -4.16 -3.80
C MET A 485 -29.08 -3.00 -4.70
N SER A 486 -28.99 -1.76 -4.22
CA SER A 486 -29.49 -0.63 -5.01
C SER A 486 -28.78 -0.52 -6.36
N SER A 487 -29.52 -0.25 -7.40
CA SER A 487 -29.08 -0.13 -8.81
C SER A 487 -28.31 -1.35 -9.35
N MET A 488 -28.42 -2.54 -8.73
CA MET A 488 -27.56 -3.69 -9.08
C MET A 488 -27.61 -4.05 -10.57
N PHE A 489 -28.79 -3.95 -11.21
CA PHE A 489 -29.02 -4.25 -12.62
C PHE A 489 -29.50 -3.01 -13.40
N ASN A 490 -29.32 -1.81 -12.85
CA ASN A 490 -29.79 -0.59 -13.50
C ASN A 490 -29.19 -0.45 -14.92
N ASN A 491 -29.99 0.04 -15.86
CA ASN A 491 -29.57 0.35 -17.23
C ASN A 491 -28.98 -0.84 -18.03
N MET A 492 -29.35 -2.09 -17.70
CA MET A 492 -29.01 -3.27 -18.51
C MET A 492 -29.99 -3.40 -19.68
N THR A 493 -29.97 -2.45 -20.60
CA THR A 493 -30.99 -2.20 -21.61
C THR A 493 -31.26 -3.33 -22.61
N ASN A 494 -30.28 -4.21 -22.84
CA ASN A 494 -30.36 -5.35 -23.75
C ASN A 494 -30.64 -6.69 -23.05
N LEU A 495 -30.75 -6.72 -21.72
CA LEU A 495 -30.94 -7.96 -20.96
C LEU A 495 -32.33 -8.56 -21.26
N THR A 496 -32.36 -9.80 -21.73
CA THR A 496 -33.58 -10.57 -22.03
C THR A 496 -33.78 -11.73 -21.07
N SER A 497 -32.72 -12.19 -20.39
CA SER A 497 -32.81 -13.28 -19.41
C SER A 497 -31.91 -12.96 -18.19
N LEU A 498 -32.50 -13.04 -17.00
CA LEU A 498 -31.86 -12.84 -15.71
C LEU A 498 -32.26 -13.97 -14.76
N ASN A 499 -31.30 -14.71 -14.25
CA ASN A 499 -31.51 -15.74 -13.25
C ASN A 499 -30.98 -15.29 -11.88
N VAL A 500 -31.91 -14.99 -10.95
CA VAL A 500 -31.64 -14.60 -9.56
C VAL A 500 -32.28 -15.59 -8.58
N SER A 501 -32.50 -16.83 -8.99
CA SER A 501 -33.27 -17.83 -8.23
C SER A 501 -32.65 -18.22 -6.88
N SER A 502 -31.34 -17.97 -6.69
CA SER A 502 -30.61 -18.22 -5.44
C SER A 502 -30.65 -17.05 -4.45
N PHE A 503 -31.16 -15.88 -4.86
CA PHE A 503 -31.05 -14.68 -4.02
C PHE A 503 -31.83 -14.83 -2.72
N ASN A 504 -31.14 -14.68 -1.59
CA ASN A 504 -31.73 -14.47 -0.29
C ASN A 504 -31.69 -12.96 0.04
N THR A 505 -32.85 -12.33 0.16
CA THR A 505 -32.97 -10.88 0.38
C THR A 505 -33.38 -10.50 1.80
N GLU A 506 -33.38 -11.45 2.76
CA GLU A 506 -33.84 -11.22 4.14
C GLU A 506 -33.08 -10.11 4.89
N ASN A 507 -31.83 -9.82 4.48
CA ASN A 507 -31.01 -8.79 5.12
C ASN A 507 -30.92 -7.50 4.30
N VAL A 508 -31.55 -7.43 3.13
CA VAL A 508 -31.45 -6.26 2.25
C VAL A 508 -32.28 -5.09 2.81
N GLU A 509 -31.62 -3.94 2.94
CA GLU A 509 -32.21 -2.69 3.44
C GLU A 509 -32.50 -1.70 2.30
N ASN A 510 -31.75 -1.78 1.18
CA ASN A 510 -31.91 -0.89 0.03
C ASN A 510 -31.99 -1.66 -1.28
N MET A 511 -33.13 -1.51 -2.00
CA MET A 511 -33.39 -2.05 -3.33
C MET A 511 -33.69 -0.96 -4.35
N SER A 512 -33.39 0.31 -4.06
CA SER A 512 -33.74 1.41 -4.99
C SER A 512 -33.07 1.21 -6.34
N GLY A 513 -33.81 1.40 -7.41
CA GLY A 513 -33.33 1.26 -8.79
C GLY A 513 -32.83 -0.12 -9.19
N MET A 514 -33.07 -1.19 -8.39
CA MET A 514 -32.44 -2.51 -8.60
C MET A 514 -32.60 -3.06 -10.01
N PHE A 515 -33.78 -2.91 -10.62
CA PHE A 515 -34.09 -3.35 -11.99
C PHE A 515 -34.43 -2.16 -12.91
N SER A 516 -34.10 -0.95 -12.51
CA SER A 516 -34.37 0.26 -13.28
C SER A 516 -33.77 0.17 -14.68
N GLN A 517 -34.56 0.53 -15.70
CA GLN A 517 -34.15 0.55 -17.12
C GLN A 517 -33.68 -0.81 -17.69
N VAL A 518 -34.17 -1.92 -17.16
CA VAL A 518 -33.98 -3.25 -17.78
C VAL A 518 -35.06 -3.43 -18.86
N GLN A 519 -34.85 -2.78 -19.99
CA GLN A 519 -35.89 -2.46 -20.96
C GLN A 519 -36.41 -3.64 -21.77
N LYS A 520 -35.62 -4.71 -21.99
CA LYS A 520 -36.00 -5.85 -22.84
C LYS A 520 -36.49 -7.09 -22.09
N LEU A 521 -36.41 -7.08 -20.75
CA LEU A 521 -36.83 -8.20 -19.93
C LEU A 521 -38.38 -8.27 -19.90
N GLU A 522 -38.97 -9.40 -20.33
CA GLU A 522 -40.40 -9.61 -20.37
C GLU A 522 -40.96 -10.28 -19.10
N HIS A 523 -40.12 -11.06 -18.44
CA HIS A 523 -40.48 -11.85 -17.25
C HIS A 523 -39.39 -11.73 -16.18
N LEU A 524 -39.82 -11.49 -14.95
CA LEU A 524 -38.93 -11.40 -13.78
C LEU A 524 -39.55 -12.19 -12.61
N ASN A 525 -38.89 -13.24 -12.16
CA ASN A 525 -39.36 -14.05 -11.04
C ASN A 525 -38.74 -13.57 -9.73
N LEU A 526 -39.52 -13.01 -8.84
CA LEU A 526 -39.17 -12.52 -7.52
C LEU A 526 -39.92 -13.24 -6.39
N SER A 527 -40.56 -14.38 -6.65
CA SER A 527 -41.41 -15.09 -5.69
C SER A 527 -40.71 -15.49 -4.39
N HIS A 528 -39.38 -15.56 -4.40
CA HIS A 528 -38.55 -15.90 -3.25
C HIS A 528 -37.99 -14.67 -2.50
N PHE A 529 -38.21 -13.45 -3.00
CA PHE A 529 -37.73 -12.22 -2.35
C PHE A 529 -38.43 -11.98 -1.02
N ARG A 530 -37.68 -11.60 0.01
CA ARG A 530 -38.14 -11.10 1.30
C ARG A 530 -37.73 -9.64 1.43
N THR A 531 -38.70 -8.78 1.80
CA THR A 531 -38.46 -7.33 1.84
C THR A 531 -38.72 -6.71 3.21
N ASP A 532 -38.74 -7.54 4.26
CA ASP A 532 -39.11 -7.12 5.62
C ASP A 532 -38.22 -6.01 6.20
N LYS A 533 -36.95 -5.93 5.76
CA LYS A 533 -35.99 -4.91 6.21
C LYS A 533 -35.83 -3.75 5.21
N VAL A 534 -36.44 -3.84 4.04
CA VAL A 534 -36.25 -2.83 3.00
C VAL A 534 -36.87 -1.51 3.39
N THR A 535 -36.08 -0.44 3.32
CA THR A 535 -36.52 0.94 3.61
C THR A 535 -36.64 1.80 2.37
N ASN A 536 -35.96 1.45 1.28
CA ASN A 536 -36.00 2.19 0.01
C ASN A 536 -36.23 1.26 -1.18
N MET A 537 -37.35 1.51 -1.92
CA MET A 537 -37.76 0.86 -3.17
C MET A 537 -37.92 1.86 -4.31
N GLY A 538 -37.48 3.11 -4.16
CA GLY A 538 -37.61 4.13 -5.19
C GLY A 538 -37.01 3.65 -6.52
N SER A 539 -37.74 3.84 -7.61
CA SER A 539 -37.35 3.46 -8.99
C SER A 539 -37.00 1.98 -9.19
N MET A 540 -37.40 1.06 -8.26
CA MET A 540 -36.99 -0.34 -8.30
C MET A 540 -37.25 -1.03 -9.64
N PHE A 541 -38.41 -0.73 -10.29
CA PHE A 541 -38.80 -1.27 -11.58
C PHE A 541 -38.91 -0.17 -12.67
N TYR A 542 -38.40 1.03 -12.42
CA TYR A 542 -38.52 2.17 -13.33
C TYR A 542 -38.12 1.81 -14.76
N GLN A 543 -39.00 2.11 -15.71
CA GLN A 543 -38.76 1.96 -17.17
C GLN A 543 -38.44 0.50 -17.62
N MET A 544 -39.11 -0.49 -17.03
CA MET A 544 -39.10 -1.87 -17.53
C MET A 544 -40.13 -2.03 -18.64
N ILE A 545 -39.93 -1.34 -19.76
CA ILE A 545 -40.93 -1.11 -20.83
C ILE A 545 -41.49 -2.38 -21.51
N LYS A 546 -40.81 -3.53 -21.39
CA LYS A 546 -41.28 -4.82 -21.95
C LYS A 546 -41.85 -5.77 -20.89
N LEU A 547 -41.77 -5.44 -19.61
CA LEU A 547 -42.29 -6.28 -18.53
C LEU A 547 -43.81 -6.50 -18.69
N LYS A 548 -44.21 -7.76 -18.77
CA LYS A 548 -45.64 -8.13 -19.00
C LYS A 548 -46.39 -8.37 -17.70
N THR A 549 -45.74 -9.05 -16.77
CA THR A 549 -46.33 -9.42 -15.48
C THR A 549 -45.20 -9.43 -14.40
N ILE A 550 -45.60 -9.15 -13.16
CA ILE A 550 -44.74 -9.24 -12.01
C ILE A 550 -45.51 -9.78 -10.80
N ASP A 551 -44.98 -10.73 -10.08
CA ASP A 551 -45.54 -11.25 -8.83
C ASP A 551 -44.82 -10.60 -7.64
N LEU A 552 -45.55 -9.78 -6.89
CA LEU A 552 -45.10 -9.08 -5.69
C LEU A 552 -45.83 -9.54 -4.43
N SER A 553 -46.54 -10.69 -4.48
CA SER A 553 -47.38 -11.18 -3.39
C SER A 553 -46.62 -11.43 -2.08
N HIS A 554 -45.30 -11.60 -2.16
CA HIS A 554 -44.42 -11.84 -1.00
C HIS A 554 -43.74 -10.57 -0.47
N PHE A 555 -44.00 -9.40 -1.09
CA PHE A 555 -43.38 -8.16 -0.68
C PHE A 555 -44.03 -7.63 0.61
N ASN A 556 -43.24 -7.37 1.63
CA ASN A 556 -43.62 -6.64 2.82
C ASN A 556 -43.03 -5.22 2.76
N THR A 557 -43.93 -4.23 2.68
CA THR A 557 -43.52 -2.83 2.52
C THR A 557 -43.72 -1.98 3.77
N ALA A 558 -43.98 -2.61 4.93
CA ALA A 558 -44.27 -1.91 6.18
C ALA A 558 -43.14 -0.98 6.70
N ASN A 559 -41.89 -1.23 6.24
CA ASN A 559 -40.73 -0.43 6.61
C ASN A 559 -40.28 0.55 5.52
N VAL A 560 -40.91 0.52 4.34
CA VAL A 560 -40.50 1.34 3.20
C VAL A 560 -40.86 2.80 3.43
N THR A 561 -39.89 3.70 3.19
CA THR A 561 -40.07 5.16 3.29
C THR A 561 -40.10 5.85 1.92
N ASP A 562 -39.49 5.25 0.89
CA ASP A 562 -39.49 5.79 -0.48
C ASP A 562 -39.95 4.74 -1.50
N MET A 563 -41.00 5.07 -2.24
CA MET A 563 -41.58 4.33 -3.36
C MET A 563 -41.66 5.19 -4.64
N SER A 564 -40.90 6.31 -4.68
CA SER A 564 -40.93 7.22 -5.83
C SER A 564 -40.55 6.50 -7.13
N SER A 565 -41.26 6.78 -8.20
CA SER A 565 -41.04 6.21 -9.54
C SER A 565 -41.00 4.68 -9.63
N MET A 566 -41.47 3.94 -8.60
CA MET A 566 -41.27 2.49 -8.48
C MET A 566 -41.77 1.71 -9.69
N PHE A 567 -42.88 2.08 -10.27
CA PHE A 567 -43.51 1.50 -11.47
C PHE A 567 -43.68 2.53 -12.59
N SER A 568 -42.90 3.57 -12.61
CA SER A 568 -42.97 4.60 -13.63
C SER A 568 -42.43 4.08 -14.96
N MET A 569 -43.17 4.33 -16.05
CA MET A 569 -42.88 3.90 -17.43
C MET A 569 -42.85 2.38 -17.64
N ASP A 570 -43.52 1.60 -16.81
CA ASP A 570 -43.76 0.17 -17.03
C ASP A 570 -44.97 0.01 -17.94
N ASP A 571 -44.83 0.46 -19.19
CA ASP A 571 -45.97 0.74 -20.06
C ASP A 571 -46.59 -0.51 -20.68
N ASN A 572 -45.98 -1.68 -20.57
CA ASN A 572 -46.49 -2.96 -21.06
C ASN A 572 -47.25 -3.77 -19.99
N LEU A 573 -47.17 -3.39 -18.72
CA LEU A 573 -47.99 -3.95 -17.66
C LEU A 573 -49.46 -3.61 -17.89
N THR A 574 -50.34 -4.60 -17.84
CA THR A 574 -51.79 -4.42 -17.98
C THR A 574 -52.51 -4.30 -16.66
N GLU A 575 -52.04 -5.04 -15.68
CA GLU A 575 -52.56 -5.08 -14.31
C GLU A 575 -51.38 -5.13 -13.34
N LEU A 576 -51.58 -4.58 -12.13
CA LEU A 576 -50.59 -4.58 -11.07
C LEU A 576 -51.24 -4.98 -9.74
N ASP A 577 -50.84 -6.12 -9.18
CA ASP A 577 -51.35 -6.62 -7.90
C ASP A 577 -50.45 -6.21 -6.73
N LEU A 578 -50.92 -5.25 -5.95
CA LEU A 578 -50.23 -4.69 -4.79
C LEU A 578 -50.95 -4.96 -3.47
N ARG A 579 -51.71 -6.07 -3.39
CA ARG A 579 -52.50 -6.42 -2.18
C ARG A 579 -51.62 -6.67 -0.95
N SER A 580 -50.37 -7.06 -1.14
CA SER A 580 -49.36 -7.23 -0.10
C SER A 580 -48.79 -5.90 0.45
N PHE A 581 -49.01 -4.80 -0.28
CA PHE A 581 -48.36 -3.52 0.05
C PHE A 581 -49.11 -2.81 1.17
N THR A 582 -48.34 -2.30 2.13
CA THR A 582 -48.81 -1.37 3.19
C THR A 582 -47.86 -0.16 3.22
N THR A 583 -48.38 1.01 3.61
CA THR A 583 -47.60 2.27 3.46
C THR A 583 -47.51 3.13 4.71
N PRO A 584 -47.43 2.53 5.93
CA PRO A 584 -47.46 3.30 7.17
C PRO A 584 -46.30 4.24 7.39
N LYS A 585 -45.18 4.05 6.65
CA LYS A 585 -43.97 4.84 6.76
C LYS A 585 -43.58 5.59 5.49
N VAL A 586 -44.32 5.43 4.40
CA VAL A 586 -43.95 6.00 3.11
C VAL A 586 -44.10 7.52 3.13
N GLU A 587 -43.01 8.20 2.82
CA GLU A 587 -42.90 9.67 2.74
C GLU A 587 -42.90 10.18 1.30
N ASN A 588 -42.54 9.32 0.34
CA ASN A 588 -42.38 9.71 -1.06
C ASN A 588 -43.06 8.73 -2.02
N PHE A 589 -44.10 9.18 -2.74
CA PHE A 589 -44.79 8.48 -3.81
C PHE A 589 -44.63 9.18 -5.17
N GLY A 590 -43.78 10.19 -5.29
CA GLY A 590 -43.64 11.00 -6.49
C GLY A 590 -43.41 10.13 -7.73
N TYR A 591 -44.19 10.36 -8.77
CA TYR A 591 -44.15 9.63 -10.06
C TYR A 591 -44.36 8.10 -9.97
N MET A 592 -44.81 7.54 -8.83
CA MET A 592 -44.79 6.10 -8.57
C MET A 592 -45.39 5.26 -9.71
N PHE A 593 -46.47 5.71 -10.31
CA PHE A 593 -47.14 5.03 -11.42
C PHE A 593 -47.11 5.87 -12.71
N ALA A 594 -46.31 6.92 -12.80
CA ALA A 594 -46.34 7.83 -13.95
C ALA A 594 -45.93 7.12 -15.25
N SER A 595 -46.46 7.59 -16.38
CA SER A 595 -45.96 7.32 -17.72
C SER A 595 -45.64 8.64 -18.41
N PHE A 596 -44.67 8.64 -19.31
CA PHE A 596 -44.39 9.83 -20.14
C PHE A 596 -44.81 9.63 -21.59
N THR A 597 -45.55 8.52 -21.87
CA THR A 597 -46.16 8.21 -23.15
C THR A 597 -47.65 7.98 -22.98
N THR A 598 -48.42 8.15 -24.05
CA THR A 598 -49.84 7.80 -24.09
C THR A 598 -50.10 6.33 -24.48
N ASP A 599 -49.08 5.62 -24.94
CA ASP A 599 -49.14 4.19 -25.30
C ASP A 599 -48.75 3.30 -24.08
N ASN A 600 -49.49 3.49 -22.99
CA ASN A 600 -49.36 2.66 -21.79
C ASN A 600 -50.60 1.78 -21.61
N ARG A 601 -50.37 0.55 -21.09
CA ARG A 601 -51.43 -0.50 -21.05
C ARG A 601 -52.01 -0.73 -19.67
N LEU A 602 -51.54 -0.07 -18.62
CA LEU A 602 -51.99 -0.29 -17.25
C LEU A 602 -53.43 0.16 -17.08
N THR A 603 -54.32 -0.80 -16.82
CA THR A 603 -55.78 -0.59 -16.67
C THR A 603 -56.26 -0.75 -15.23
N ARG A 604 -55.56 -1.55 -14.41
CA ARG A 604 -55.98 -1.87 -13.04
C ARG A 604 -54.81 -1.95 -12.08
N ILE A 605 -54.98 -1.41 -10.87
CA ILE A 605 -54.10 -1.61 -9.71
C ILE A 605 -54.95 -2.21 -8.58
N TYR A 606 -54.63 -3.43 -8.19
CA TYR A 606 -55.31 -4.13 -7.11
C TYR A 606 -54.63 -3.90 -5.77
N THR A 607 -55.43 -3.56 -4.74
CA THR A 607 -54.97 -3.38 -3.37
C THR A 607 -55.93 -4.01 -2.37
N SER A 608 -55.48 -4.26 -1.13
CA SER A 608 -56.29 -4.77 -0.03
C SER A 608 -57.09 -3.67 0.70
N GLY A 609 -56.75 -2.41 0.47
CA GLY A 609 -57.36 -1.25 1.12
C GLY A 609 -56.80 0.08 0.63
N ASP A 610 -57.27 1.16 1.24
CA ASP A 610 -56.67 2.48 1.02
C ASP A 610 -55.25 2.52 1.60
N TRP A 611 -54.36 3.22 0.93
CA TRP A 611 -53.02 3.38 1.44
C TRP A 611 -52.93 4.52 2.47
N ASP A 612 -52.09 4.32 3.49
CA ASP A 612 -51.77 5.38 4.44
C ASP A 612 -50.81 6.39 3.80
N ILE A 613 -51.28 7.62 3.63
CA ILE A 613 -50.56 8.73 3.05
C ILE A 613 -50.17 9.80 4.10
N SER A 614 -50.43 9.51 5.39
CA SER A 614 -50.28 10.50 6.47
C SER A 614 -48.84 11.02 6.61
N ARG A 615 -47.87 10.14 6.43
CA ARG A 615 -46.44 10.51 6.45
C ARG A 615 -46.05 11.37 5.26
N ALA A 616 -46.52 11.02 4.05
CA ALA A 616 -46.25 11.80 2.84
C ALA A 616 -46.85 13.22 2.93
N VAL A 617 -48.03 13.35 3.54
CA VAL A 617 -48.70 14.65 3.78
C VAL A 617 -47.95 15.46 4.86
N SER A 618 -47.53 14.83 5.95
CA SER A 618 -46.86 15.50 7.09
C SER A 618 -45.40 15.86 6.82
N ALA A 619 -44.72 15.20 5.89
CA ALA A 619 -43.35 15.48 5.51
C ALA A 619 -43.15 16.88 4.88
N GLY A 620 -44.20 17.69 4.86
CA GLY A 620 -44.22 19.07 4.38
C GLY A 620 -43.89 19.17 2.89
N VAL A 621 -44.91 19.31 2.10
CA VAL A 621 -44.79 19.45 0.64
C VAL A 621 -43.98 20.73 0.30
N VAL A 622 -42.65 20.62 0.30
CA VAL A 622 -41.85 21.47 -0.57
C VAL A 622 -41.61 20.63 -1.83
N ALA A 623 -42.39 20.95 -2.89
CA ALA A 623 -42.34 20.27 -4.18
C ALA A 623 -40.93 19.80 -4.58
N PRO A 624 -40.72 18.62 -5.20
CA PRO A 624 -41.68 17.82 -5.97
C PRO A 624 -41.94 16.39 -5.45
N LYS A 625 -41.76 16.12 -4.16
CA LYS A 625 -42.07 14.81 -3.56
C LYS A 625 -43.57 14.59 -3.59
N ASN A 626 -44.16 13.59 -4.13
CA ASN A 626 -45.58 13.29 -4.15
C ASN A 626 -46.44 14.00 -5.25
N VAL A 627 -45.79 14.54 -6.28
CA VAL A 627 -46.52 15.09 -7.45
C VAL A 627 -46.56 14.05 -8.58
N LEU A 628 -47.53 14.22 -9.48
CA LEU A 628 -47.59 13.45 -10.72
C LEU A 628 -47.61 11.93 -10.54
N VAL A 629 -48.19 11.44 -9.42
CA VAL A 629 -48.18 10.00 -9.04
C VAL A 629 -48.70 9.12 -10.17
N PHE A 630 -49.71 9.57 -10.90
CA PHE A 630 -50.36 8.85 -11.99
C PHE A 630 -50.26 9.57 -13.36
N ALA A 631 -49.26 10.42 -13.54
CA ALA A 631 -49.12 11.20 -14.77
C ALA A 631 -49.27 10.32 -16.03
N ASN A 632 -50.06 10.82 -17.01
CA ASN A 632 -50.35 10.17 -18.29
C ASN A 632 -50.92 8.74 -18.23
N ARG A 633 -51.41 8.23 -17.10
CA ARG A 633 -52.09 6.91 -17.01
C ARG A 633 -53.52 7.01 -17.49
N VAL A 634 -53.69 7.26 -18.79
CA VAL A 634 -54.97 7.54 -19.42
C VAL A 634 -55.92 6.32 -19.46
N ASN A 635 -55.41 5.11 -19.40
CA ASN A 635 -56.17 3.87 -19.44
C ASN A 635 -56.50 3.31 -18.05
N LEU A 636 -55.97 3.89 -16.99
CA LEU A 636 -56.14 3.40 -15.63
C LEU A 636 -57.55 3.73 -15.10
N VAL A 637 -58.21 2.72 -14.55
CA VAL A 637 -59.58 2.81 -14.06
C VAL A 637 -59.66 2.23 -12.64
N GLY A 638 -60.37 2.92 -11.74
CA GLY A 638 -60.64 2.49 -10.38
C GLY A 638 -61.77 1.43 -10.30
N ASN A 639 -62.09 1.00 -9.06
CA ASN A 639 -63.03 -0.10 -8.79
C ASN A 639 -64.43 0.13 -9.37
N ASN A 640 -64.97 1.36 -9.31
CA ASN A 640 -66.27 1.74 -9.83
C ASN A 640 -66.16 2.36 -11.22
N GLY A 641 -65.06 2.24 -11.91
CA GLY A 641 -64.90 2.76 -13.25
C GLY A 641 -64.43 4.23 -13.30
N TRP A 642 -64.02 4.81 -12.17
CA TRP A 642 -63.53 6.17 -12.18
C TRP A 642 -62.17 6.27 -12.91
N SER A 643 -62.07 7.28 -13.75
CA SER A 643 -60.83 7.66 -14.42
C SER A 643 -60.77 9.19 -14.46
N SER A 644 -59.60 9.76 -14.22
CA SER A 644 -59.42 11.20 -14.30
C SER A 644 -59.31 11.68 -15.74
N SER A 645 -60.05 12.77 -16.07
CA SER A 645 -59.90 13.50 -17.33
C SER A 645 -58.55 14.26 -17.42
N THR A 646 -57.89 14.47 -16.28
CA THR A 646 -56.59 15.16 -16.15
C THR A 646 -55.62 14.38 -15.26
N PRO A 647 -55.12 13.19 -15.69
CA PRO A 647 -54.30 12.31 -14.85
C PRO A 647 -53.01 12.99 -14.36
N ASN A 648 -52.52 13.98 -15.08
CA ASN A 648 -51.35 14.74 -14.67
C ASN A 648 -51.56 15.61 -13.41
N ASN A 649 -52.82 15.85 -13.02
CA ASN A 649 -53.17 16.65 -11.84
C ASN A 649 -53.59 15.80 -10.65
N VAL A 650 -53.51 14.46 -10.76
CA VAL A 650 -53.95 13.53 -9.72
C VAL A 650 -52.73 13.16 -8.86
N GLY A 651 -52.86 13.41 -7.57
CA GLY A 651 -51.79 13.19 -6.59
C GLY A 651 -52.10 12.07 -5.58
N LEU A 652 -51.71 12.28 -4.35
CA LEU A 652 -51.83 11.31 -3.23
C LEU A 652 -53.30 10.94 -2.94
N GLU A 653 -54.23 11.83 -3.18
CA GLU A 653 -55.66 11.66 -2.91
C GLU A 653 -56.31 10.48 -3.66
N ALA A 654 -55.68 10.04 -4.76
CA ALA A 654 -56.17 8.90 -5.55
C ALA A 654 -55.51 7.55 -5.16
N LEU A 655 -54.65 7.50 -4.19
CA LEU A 655 -54.04 6.27 -3.63
C LEU A 655 -55.05 5.54 -2.70
N ARG A 656 -56.25 5.34 -3.19
CA ARG A 656 -57.36 4.70 -2.46
C ARG A 656 -58.29 3.92 -3.40
N ILE A 657 -59.08 3.05 -2.78
CA ILE A 657 -60.12 2.32 -3.48
C ILE A 657 -61.15 3.31 -4.02
N ASP A 658 -61.54 3.14 -5.29
CA ASP A 658 -62.59 3.93 -5.92
C ASP A 658 -63.95 3.55 -5.33
N ARG A 659 -64.66 4.52 -4.68
CA ARG A 659 -65.98 4.40 -4.07
C ARG A 659 -66.84 5.59 -4.42
N SER A 660 -68.14 5.44 -4.27
CA SER A 660 -69.14 6.54 -4.45
C SER A 660 -68.74 7.68 -3.46
N GLY A 661 -68.50 8.88 -3.98
CA GLY A 661 -68.15 10.05 -3.22
C GLY A 661 -66.66 10.10 -2.78
N ALA A 662 -65.86 9.06 -3.10
CA ALA A 662 -64.44 9.01 -2.80
C ALA A 662 -63.68 8.34 -3.97
N PRO A 663 -63.50 9.05 -5.10
CA PRO A 663 -62.87 8.49 -6.29
C PRO A 663 -61.38 8.19 -6.06
N GLY A 664 -60.85 7.13 -6.66
CA GLY A 664 -59.47 6.70 -6.58
C GLY A 664 -59.11 5.72 -7.68
N TYR A 665 -57.85 5.42 -7.86
CA TYR A 665 -57.39 4.49 -8.90
C TYR A 665 -57.29 3.03 -8.46
N PHE A 666 -57.51 2.73 -7.17
CA PHE A 666 -57.36 1.36 -6.70
C PHE A 666 -58.65 0.55 -6.87
N THR A 667 -58.48 -0.72 -7.20
CA THR A 667 -59.51 -1.73 -7.30
C THR A 667 -59.35 -2.73 -6.14
N LEU A 668 -60.43 -2.93 -5.37
CA LEU A 668 -60.46 -3.95 -4.33
C LEU A 668 -60.54 -5.34 -4.97
N ARG A 669 -59.59 -6.21 -4.61
CA ARG A 669 -59.62 -7.62 -4.95
C ARG A 669 -59.56 -8.43 -3.66
N PRO A 670 -60.55 -9.30 -3.40
CA PRO A 670 -60.60 -10.10 -2.17
C PRO A 670 -59.42 -11.04 -2.00
#